data_a181910797614849b58376f000457137
#
_entry.id   a181910797614849b58376f000457137
#
_cell.length_a   1.000
_cell.length_b   1.000
_cell.length_c   1.000
_cell.angle_alpha   90.00
_cell.angle_beta   90.00
_cell.angle_gamma   90.00
#
_symmetry.space_group_name_H-M   'P 1'
#
loop_
_entity.id
_entity.type
_entity.pdbx_description
1 polymer ?
#
loop_
_entity_poly.entity_id
_entity_poly.type
_entity_poly.pdbx_seq_one_letter_code
_entity_poly.pdbx_strand_id
1 'polypeptide(L)'
;MCNDATLLNKITLFGVVQGVGMRPFIYTLAQKLELVGFVRNTQAALEIILPAHKTESFLNALKKGLPPLALVEKIIISPYDKTLKSNDFRILESKNHPLNLLSQIPKDLGVCEDCLHEIRDKNSPYFHYAFNSCAKCGARYSLLNALPYDRENSALKPFKLCGFCAFVYKDANNKRFHIQGISCKKCGIALNYKRFKNDDALLECAKDIQKGKIIALKGLGGFALLCDGRNFQTIERLRLLKNRPLKPFALMFKDLNTAKQHAFLNALECESLNSTSTPILLARKKPDTPLAPNIAKNSPFYGVILPYTPLHALLLDLLDFPIVFTSANFSSLPLASDEAEIDALSFIFDFKLTHNRAIIHRIDDSIAQCIDNAMRPMRLARGFAPLYLTLPKRSNDSQKKILALGAEQKGHFSLLDSGTSILLLSPFCGDLSVLENEKHFKETLNFFLKTYDFKPTILACDKHKNYTTTKMACDFNTPLLQVQHHHAHFLASVLDALLQDPHLNNPFIGIIWDGSGAYGNKIYGAECFVGDFERIEEIVRFEEFLLLGGEKAIKEPKRLVLEIALKHQLNKLLERVQKHFKEDELEIFQQMHDREIQSVATNSIGRLFDIVAFSLDLTGTISFEAESGQVLENLALQSDEIAFYPFKIKNSVVCLKEFYQAFEKDLGVLEPERIAKKFFNSLVEIITALIVPFKEHVVVCSGGVFCNQLLCEQLAKRLRGLKRQYFFHKHFPPNDSSIPVGQALMAYFNPTIIKKG
;
A
#
# COMPACT_ATOMS: atom_id res chain seq x y z
N MET A 1 60.27 -15.45 18.10
CA MET A 1 58.84 -15.83 18.12
C MET A 1 58.14 -14.92 17.08
N CYS A 2 57.85 -15.45 15.92
CA CYS A 2 57.15 -14.69 14.86
C CYS A 2 55.74 -14.40 15.38
N ASN A 3 55.37 -13.11 15.43
CA ASN A 3 54.00 -12.68 15.56
C ASN A 3 53.22 -13.22 14.35
N ASP A 4 52.49 -14.31 14.50
CA ASP A 4 51.49 -14.72 13.54
C ASP A 4 50.41 -13.64 13.53
N ALA A 5 50.53 -12.70 12.60
CA ALA A 5 49.50 -11.68 12.35
C ALA A 5 48.24 -12.47 11.93
N THR A 6 47.28 -12.64 12.86
CA THR A 6 46.03 -13.29 12.57
C THR A 6 45.35 -12.64 11.39
N LEU A 7 45.28 -13.31 10.25
CA LEU A 7 44.58 -12.84 9.06
C LEU A 7 43.12 -12.48 9.42
N LEU A 8 42.71 -11.31 9.02
CA LEU A 8 41.35 -10.79 9.30
C LEU A 8 40.51 -10.73 8.03
N ASN A 9 39.23 -11.02 8.16
CA ASN A 9 38.24 -10.83 7.12
C ASN A 9 37.31 -9.67 7.47
N LYS A 10 36.95 -8.93 6.43
CA LYS A 10 35.84 -7.99 6.42
C LYS A 10 34.63 -8.65 5.78
N ILE A 11 33.56 -8.82 6.56
CA ILE A 11 32.26 -9.28 6.09
C ILE A 11 31.35 -8.08 6.00
N THR A 12 30.76 -7.87 4.83
CA THR A 12 29.81 -6.78 4.58
C THR A 12 28.44 -7.38 4.28
N LEU A 13 27.44 -7.05 5.11
CA LEU A 13 26.05 -7.51 4.98
C LEU A 13 25.20 -6.38 4.42
N PHE A 14 24.45 -6.66 3.35
CA PHE A 14 23.51 -5.75 2.71
C PHE A 14 22.07 -6.27 2.86
N GLY A 15 21.09 -5.37 2.79
CA GLY A 15 19.67 -5.64 2.96
C GLY A 15 19.05 -4.85 4.10
N VAL A 16 18.01 -5.38 4.74
CA VAL A 16 17.42 -4.82 5.97
C VAL A 16 18.29 -5.25 7.15
N VAL A 17 19.40 -4.56 7.35
CA VAL A 17 20.40 -4.87 8.37
C VAL A 17 20.60 -3.76 9.41
N GLN A 18 19.89 -2.62 9.25
CA GLN A 18 19.92 -1.49 10.18
C GLN A 18 18.53 -1.26 10.79
N GLY A 19 18.47 -0.81 12.03
CA GLY A 19 17.21 -0.58 12.75
C GLY A 19 16.43 -1.85 13.13
N VAL A 20 16.97 -3.03 12.91
CA VAL A 20 16.34 -4.36 13.14
C VAL A 20 17.12 -5.20 14.18
N GLY A 21 18.01 -4.59 14.94
CA GLY A 21 18.75 -5.27 16.02
C GLY A 21 19.96 -6.10 15.56
N MET A 22 20.44 -5.94 14.33
CA MET A 22 21.58 -6.71 13.81
C MET A 22 22.90 -6.49 14.58
N ARG A 23 23.25 -5.23 14.91
CA ARG A 23 24.49 -4.94 15.68
C ARG A 23 24.50 -5.66 17.04
N PRO A 24 23.44 -5.52 17.89
CA PRO A 24 23.31 -6.29 19.13
C PRO A 24 23.40 -7.81 18.92
N PHE A 25 22.69 -8.33 17.93
CA PHE A 25 22.69 -9.76 17.62
C PHE A 25 24.09 -10.27 17.26
N ILE A 26 24.81 -9.58 16.37
CA ILE A 26 26.17 -9.95 15.96
C ILE A 26 27.12 -9.86 17.13
N TYR A 27 26.98 -8.85 17.99
CA TYR A 27 27.79 -8.77 19.21
C TYR A 27 27.58 -9.97 20.12
N THR A 28 26.31 -10.32 20.41
CA THR A 28 26.00 -11.50 21.25
C THR A 28 26.48 -12.79 20.61
N LEU A 29 26.36 -12.92 19.28
CA LEU A 29 26.87 -14.08 18.54
C LEU A 29 28.41 -14.19 18.62
N ALA A 30 29.10 -13.05 18.47
CA ALA A 30 30.54 -12.98 18.57
C ALA A 30 31.04 -13.33 19.94
N GLN A 31 30.36 -12.93 21.03
CA GLN A 31 30.65 -13.32 22.39
C GLN A 31 30.53 -14.86 22.57
N LYS A 32 29.44 -15.46 22.06
CA LYS A 32 29.21 -16.92 22.12
C LYS A 32 30.28 -17.75 21.38
N LEU A 33 30.85 -17.16 20.31
CA LEU A 33 31.89 -17.80 19.49
C LEU A 33 33.32 -17.39 19.88
N GLU A 34 33.46 -16.62 20.98
CA GLU A 34 34.74 -16.10 21.49
C GLU A 34 35.54 -15.38 20.39
N LEU A 35 34.89 -14.52 19.63
CA LEU A 35 35.51 -13.78 18.54
C LEU A 35 36.12 -12.48 19.02
N VAL A 36 37.22 -12.07 18.39
CA VAL A 36 37.80 -10.74 18.49
C VAL A 36 37.45 -9.93 17.22
N GLY A 37 37.22 -8.63 17.37
CA GLY A 37 36.91 -7.79 16.22
C GLY A 37 35.88 -6.70 16.51
N PHE A 38 35.11 -6.37 15.51
CA PHE A 38 34.04 -5.37 15.70
C PHE A 38 32.93 -5.48 14.65
N VAL A 39 31.79 -4.88 15.00
CA VAL A 39 30.69 -4.63 14.09
C VAL A 39 30.31 -3.15 14.09
N ARG A 40 29.98 -2.60 12.94
CA ARG A 40 29.47 -1.21 12.81
C ARG A 40 28.51 -1.06 11.63
N ASN A 41 27.60 -0.11 11.75
CA ASN A 41 26.86 0.34 10.57
C ASN A 41 27.78 1.19 9.68
N THR A 42 27.62 1.04 8.39
CA THR A 42 28.01 2.03 7.39
C THR A 42 26.75 2.62 6.77
N GLN A 43 26.84 3.68 5.97
CA GLN A 43 25.63 4.15 5.27
C GLN A 43 25.04 3.03 4.38
N ALA A 44 25.91 2.21 3.76
CA ALA A 44 25.50 1.22 2.77
C ALA A 44 25.19 -0.17 3.34
N ALA A 45 25.70 -0.54 4.52
CA ALA A 45 25.75 -1.93 4.95
C ALA A 45 26.05 -2.08 6.44
N LEU A 46 26.13 -3.32 6.89
CA LEU A 46 26.71 -3.68 8.18
C LEU A 46 28.08 -4.31 7.94
N GLU A 47 29.12 -3.73 8.51
CA GLU A 47 30.51 -4.20 8.40
C GLU A 47 30.91 -4.95 9.66
N ILE A 48 31.50 -6.14 9.48
CA ILE A 48 31.98 -7.01 10.56
C ILE A 48 33.42 -7.35 10.25
N ILE A 49 34.31 -7.18 11.23
CA ILE A 49 35.71 -7.61 11.12
C ILE A 49 35.94 -8.71 12.15
N LEU A 50 36.51 -9.81 11.69
CA LEU A 50 36.83 -10.97 12.56
C LEU A 50 37.96 -11.80 11.97
N PRO A 51 38.56 -12.72 12.75
CA PRO A 51 39.63 -13.63 12.27
C PRO A 51 39.17 -14.49 11.08
N ALA A 52 39.99 -14.57 10.05
CA ALA A 52 39.66 -15.26 8.79
C ALA A 52 39.28 -16.73 9.00
N HIS A 53 39.98 -17.44 9.88
CA HIS A 53 39.70 -18.86 10.21
C HIS A 53 38.35 -19.10 10.93
N LYS A 54 37.72 -18.04 11.48
CA LYS A 54 36.41 -18.09 12.16
C LYS A 54 35.25 -17.69 11.25
N THR A 55 35.52 -17.23 10.03
CA THR A 55 34.50 -16.65 9.11
C THR A 55 33.39 -17.65 8.80
N GLU A 56 33.71 -18.89 8.48
CA GLU A 56 32.72 -19.90 8.09
C GLU A 56 31.81 -20.27 9.26
N SER A 57 32.38 -20.52 10.44
CA SER A 57 31.60 -20.86 11.65
C SER A 57 30.67 -19.72 12.05
N PHE A 58 31.13 -18.45 11.90
CA PHE A 58 30.33 -17.28 12.14
C PHE A 58 29.16 -17.18 11.14
N LEU A 59 29.40 -17.35 9.84
CA LEU A 59 28.35 -17.26 8.81
C LEU A 59 27.30 -18.36 8.96
N ASN A 60 27.69 -19.57 9.34
CA ASN A 60 26.77 -20.67 9.60
C ASN A 60 25.89 -20.38 10.83
N ALA A 61 26.45 -19.80 11.88
CA ALA A 61 25.68 -19.39 13.05
C ALA A 61 24.78 -18.17 12.76
N LEU A 62 25.26 -17.22 11.97
CA LEU A 62 24.49 -16.04 11.49
C LEU A 62 23.22 -16.49 10.77
N LYS A 63 23.33 -17.41 9.80
CA LYS A 63 22.18 -17.91 9.01
C LYS A 63 21.11 -18.59 9.86
N LYS A 64 21.51 -19.27 10.95
CA LYS A 64 20.59 -20.02 11.82
C LYS A 64 19.79 -19.13 12.79
N GLY A 65 20.22 -17.91 13.06
CA GLY A 65 19.68 -17.11 14.15
C GLY A 65 19.41 -15.63 13.82
N LEU A 66 19.22 -15.27 12.57
CA LEU A 66 18.94 -13.88 12.19
C LEU A 66 17.76 -13.29 12.99
N PRO A 67 17.84 -12.01 13.41
CA PRO A 67 16.69 -11.33 13.98
C PRO A 67 15.48 -11.40 13.02
N PRO A 68 14.26 -11.59 13.52
CA PRO A 68 13.08 -11.87 12.68
C PRO A 68 12.78 -10.81 11.60
N LEU A 69 13.25 -9.58 11.80
CA LEU A 69 13.04 -8.45 10.87
C LEU A 69 14.24 -8.17 9.97
N ALA A 70 15.35 -8.90 10.19
CA ALA A 70 16.55 -8.75 9.38
C ALA A 70 16.42 -9.56 8.09
N LEU A 71 16.77 -8.92 6.97
CA LEU A 71 16.89 -9.57 5.67
C LEU A 71 18.30 -9.32 5.14
N VAL A 72 19.08 -10.39 4.94
CA VAL A 72 20.40 -10.31 4.35
C VAL A 72 20.30 -10.71 2.88
N GLU A 73 20.35 -9.71 1.99
CA GLU A 73 20.25 -9.87 0.54
C GLU A 73 21.57 -10.31 -0.08
N LYS A 74 22.68 -9.77 0.45
CA LYS A 74 24.02 -10.02 -0.10
C LYS A 74 25.07 -10.00 0.99
N ILE A 75 26.04 -10.92 0.88
CA ILE A 75 27.23 -10.99 1.74
C ILE A 75 28.46 -10.86 0.85
N ILE A 76 29.34 -9.93 1.21
CA ILE A 76 30.67 -9.78 0.58
C ILE A 76 31.73 -10.04 1.63
N ILE A 77 32.71 -10.87 1.29
CA ILE A 77 33.87 -11.17 2.14
C ILE A 77 35.12 -10.69 1.41
N SER A 78 35.95 -9.96 2.11
CA SER A 78 37.25 -9.48 1.59
C SER A 78 38.31 -9.48 2.69
N PRO A 79 39.62 -9.58 2.37
CA PRO A 79 40.67 -9.41 3.36
C PRO A 79 40.59 -8.04 4.05
N TYR A 80 41.08 -7.96 5.28
CA TYR A 80 41.15 -6.74 6.07
C TYR A 80 42.59 -6.53 6.54
N ASP A 81 43.26 -5.55 5.96
CA ASP A 81 44.71 -5.34 6.08
C ASP A 81 45.15 -4.48 7.30
N LYS A 82 44.19 -4.15 8.21
CA LYS A 82 44.50 -3.35 9.40
C LYS A 82 44.48 -4.22 10.64
N THR A 83 45.39 -3.93 11.56
CA THR A 83 45.44 -4.60 12.88
C THR A 83 44.22 -4.21 13.76
N LEU A 84 43.74 -5.16 14.56
CA LEU A 84 42.73 -4.88 15.59
C LEU A 84 43.40 -4.10 16.74
N LYS A 85 42.69 -3.09 17.22
CA LYS A 85 43.13 -2.28 18.38
C LYS A 85 42.72 -2.87 19.74
N SER A 86 42.07 -4.03 19.77
CA SER A 86 41.50 -4.63 20.96
C SER A 86 41.41 -6.13 20.83
N ASN A 87 41.52 -6.84 21.97
CA ASN A 87 41.40 -8.29 22.07
C ASN A 87 39.96 -8.74 22.39
N ASP A 88 38.98 -7.86 22.28
CA ASP A 88 37.58 -8.16 22.49
C ASP A 88 36.75 -7.83 21.23
N PHE A 89 35.49 -8.26 21.21
CA PHE A 89 34.57 -7.87 20.14
C PHE A 89 33.75 -6.65 20.55
N ARG A 90 33.65 -5.64 19.66
CA ARG A 90 33.04 -4.34 19.98
C ARG A 90 32.00 -3.91 18.94
N ILE A 91 31.00 -3.13 19.39
CA ILE A 91 30.17 -2.32 18.49
C ILE A 91 30.83 -0.94 18.36
N LEU A 92 31.24 -0.58 17.15
CA LEU A 92 31.81 0.73 16.85
C LEU A 92 30.77 1.71 16.32
N GLU A 93 31.09 3.01 16.38
CA GLU A 93 30.32 4.06 15.75
C GLU A 93 30.18 3.85 14.25
N SER A 94 29.09 4.33 13.69
CA SER A 94 28.77 4.21 12.27
C SER A 94 29.74 5.04 11.41
N LYS A 95 30.03 4.57 10.19
CA LYS A 95 30.85 5.28 9.20
C LYS A 95 30.04 5.71 8.01
N ASN A 96 30.43 6.83 7.41
CA ASN A 96 29.87 7.31 6.17
C ASN A 96 30.55 6.61 4.97
N HIS A 97 29.75 6.00 4.09
CA HIS A 97 30.17 5.40 2.82
C HIS A 97 29.08 5.68 1.76
N PRO A 98 29.40 5.67 0.46
CA PRO A 98 28.41 5.84 -0.60
C PRO A 98 27.26 4.82 -0.46
N LEU A 99 26.02 5.31 -0.59
CA LEU A 99 24.79 4.50 -0.50
C LEU A 99 24.42 3.91 -1.86
N ASN A 100 23.77 2.77 -1.85
CA ASN A 100 23.05 2.20 -2.98
C ASN A 100 21.75 1.54 -2.49
N LEU A 101 20.90 1.06 -3.39
CA LEU A 101 19.60 0.49 -3.02
C LEU A 101 19.69 -0.82 -2.21
N LEU A 102 20.86 -1.43 -2.09
CA LEU A 102 21.07 -2.55 -1.15
C LEU A 102 21.00 -2.11 0.31
N SER A 103 21.14 -0.80 0.59
CA SER A 103 21.04 -0.21 1.93
C SER A 103 19.58 0.14 2.24
N GLN A 104 18.79 -0.82 2.60
CA GLN A 104 17.35 -0.63 2.73
C GLN A 104 16.96 0.21 3.96
N ILE A 105 16.09 1.19 3.77
CA ILE A 105 15.46 1.96 4.85
C ILE A 105 14.44 1.07 5.55
N PRO A 106 14.54 0.90 6.89
CA PRO A 106 13.61 0.05 7.62
C PRO A 106 12.20 0.66 7.68
N LYS A 107 11.19 -0.19 7.54
CA LYS A 107 9.77 0.19 7.67
C LYS A 107 9.40 0.51 9.11
N ASP A 108 8.36 1.31 9.30
CA ASP A 108 7.71 1.46 10.60
C ASP A 108 7.01 0.16 11.01
N LEU A 109 7.17 -0.23 12.26
CA LEU A 109 6.69 -1.51 12.78
C LEU A 109 5.70 -1.29 13.92
N GLY A 110 4.67 -2.11 13.97
CA GLY A 110 3.72 -2.19 15.08
C GLY A 110 4.39 -2.62 16.38
N VAL A 111 3.79 -2.29 17.51
CA VAL A 111 4.26 -2.68 18.84
C VAL A 111 4.21 -4.21 19.01
N CYS A 112 5.26 -4.80 19.58
CA CYS A 112 5.32 -6.23 19.86
C CYS A 112 4.69 -6.58 21.23
N GLU A 113 4.32 -7.83 21.41
CA GLU A 113 3.70 -8.33 22.66
C GLU A 113 4.55 -8.06 23.90
N ASP A 114 5.88 -8.26 23.81
CA ASP A 114 6.79 -7.97 24.93
C ASP A 114 6.68 -6.51 25.41
N CYS A 115 6.60 -5.56 24.47
CA CYS A 115 6.47 -4.14 24.80
C CYS A 115 5.05 -3.79 25.27
N LEU A 116 4.02 -4.48 24.77
CA LEU A 116 2.65 -4.36 25.29
C LEU A 116 2.53 -4.89 26.72
N HIS A 117 3.18 -6.01 27.03
CA HIS A 117 3.23 -6.53 28.38
C HIS A 117 3.90 -5.55 29.34
N GLU A 118 5.07 -5.00 28.98
CA GLU A 118 5.81 -4.04 29.81
C GLU A 118 5.03 -2.77 30.15
N ILE A 119 4.23 -2.24 29.22
CA ILE A 119 3.44 -1.04 29.51
C ILE A 119 2.25 -1.29 30.45
N ARG A 120 1.87 -2.56 30.63
CA ARG A 120 0.78 -2.99 31.53
C ARG A 120 1.29 -3.53 32.86
N ASP A 121 2.56 -3.90 32.97
CA ASP A 121 3.19 -4.39 34.20
C ASP A 121 3.59 -3.22 35.10
N LYS A 122 2.96 -3.15 36.29
CA LYS A 122 3.24 -2.11 37.31
C LYS A 122 4.69 -2.12 37.81
N ASN A 123 5.39 -3.24 37.73
CA ASN A 123 6.78 -3.36 38.16
C ASN A 123 7.76 -2.97 37.03
N SER A 124 7.27 -2.76 35.80
CA SER A 124 8.11 -2.38 34.68
C SER A 124 8.48 -0.89 34.74
N PRO A 125 9.74 -0.51 34.44
CA PRO A 125 10.14 0.89 34.29
C PRO A 125 9.45 1.58 33.10
N TYR A 126 8.77 0.81 32.25
CA TYR A 126 8.00 1.29 31.09
C TYR A 126 6.49 1.28 31.34
N PHE A 127 6.04 1.00 32.56
CA PHE A 127 4.61 1.01 32.94
C PHE A 127 3.92 2.29 32.46
N HIS A 128 2.85 2.16 31.68
CA HIS A 128 2.08 3.27 31.07
C HIS A 128 2.93 4.23 30.20
N TYR A 129 4.06 3.79 29.66
CA TYR A 129 4.85 4.63 28.77
C TYR A 129 4.39 4.45 27.31
N ALA A 130 3.71 5.47 26.77
CA ALA A 130 3.05 5.45 25.45
C ALA A 130 4.00 5.33 24.24
N PHE A 131 5.33 5.40 24.43
CA PHE A 131 6.34 5.34 23.38
C PHE A 131 7.37 4.24 23.61
N ASN A 132 7.01 3.23 24.41
CA ASN A 132 7.85 2.06 24.61
C ASN A 132 8.12 1.33 23.31
N SER A 133 9.38 0.92 23.07
CA SER A 133 9.79 0.16 21.89
C SER A 133 11.05 -0.66 22.15
N CYS A 134 11.30 -1.64 21.28
CA CYS A 134 12.50 -2.48 21.31
C CYS A 134 13.06 -2.73 19.89
N ALA A 135 14.01 -3.67 19.74
CA ALA A 135 14.58 -4.02 18.43
C ALA A 135 13.52 -4.51 17.41
N LYS A 136 12.44 -5.15 17.92
CA LYS A 136 11.42 -5.80 17.10
C LYS A 136 10.25 -4.91 16.71
N CYS A 137 10.13 -3.67 17.24
CA CYS A 137 8.94 -2.84 17.08
C CYS A 137 9.23 -1.34 17.10
N GLY A 138 8.21 -0.52 16.76
CA GLY A 138 8.22 0.94 16.85
C GLY A 138 8.58 1.64 15.53
N ALA A 139 8.62 2.96 15.59
CA ALA A 139 8.84 3.85 14.45
C ALA A 139 10.28 3.74 13.90
N ARG A 140 10.42 3.84 12.60
CA ARG A 140 11.68 3.80 11.85
C ARG A 140 11.69 4.84 10.73
N TYR A 141 10.99 4.56 9.61
CA TYR A 141 10.90 5.44 8.45
C TYR A 141 10.34 6.82 8.83
N SER A 142 9.24 6.86 9.55
CA SER A 142 8.55 8.11 9.91
C SER A 142 9.38 9.08 10.74
N LEU A 143 10.48 8.62 11.36
CA LEU A 143 11.34 9.48 12.19
C LEU A 143 12.79 9.64 11.65
N LEU A 144 13.09 9.07 10.50
CA LEU A 144 14.46 9.06 9.93
C LEU A 144 14.74 10.33 9.11
N ASN A 145 15.80 11.07 9.45
CA ASN A 145 16.29 12.18 8.63
C ASN A 145 17.30 11.73 7.58
N ALA A 146 18.15 10.74 7.92
CA ALA A 146 19.21 10.24 7.05
C ALA A 146 19.70 8.86 7.53
N LEU A 147 20.34 8.11 6.63
CA LEU A 147 21.13 6.93 7.00
C LEU A 147 22.56 7.36 7.38
N PRO A 148 23.28 6.62 8.23
CA PRO A 148 22.89 5.36 8.87
C PRO A 148 21.80 5.56 9.93
N TYR A 149 21.03 4.48 10.22
CA TYR A 149 19.96 4.52 11.20
C TYR A 149 20.55 4.63 12.63
N ASP A 150 20.75 5.84 13.06
CA ASP A 150 21.23 6.20 14.39
C ASP A 150 20.37 7.31 15.00
N ARG A 151 20.36 7.44 16.34
CA ARG A 151 19.54 8.41 17.08
C ARG A 151 19.77 9.85 16.59
N GLU A 152 21.02 10.22 16.35
CA GLU A 152 21.41 11.54 15.86
C GLU A 152 20.84 11.88 14.45
N ASN A 153 20.54 10.86 13.66
CA ASN A 153 19.94 10.99 12.35
C ASN A 153 18.42 10.82 12.36
N SER A 154 17.78 11.05 13.51
CA SER A 154 16.32 10.85 13.66
C SER A 154 15.65 11.94 14.49
N ALA A 155 14.32 11.96 14.49
CA ALA A 155 13.48 12.81 15.35
C ALA A 155 13.72 12.57 16.85
N LEU A 156 14.53 11.58 17.23
CA LEU A 156 14.86 11.29 18.63
C LEU A 156 16.13 12.02 19.12
N LYS A 157 16.85 12.71 18.26
CA LYS A 157 18.04 13.50 18.59
C LYS A 157 17.86 14.45 19.79
N PRO A 158 16.73 15.18 19.93
CA PRO A 158 16.51 16.07 21.07
C PRO A 158 16.33 15.36 22.42
N PHE A 159 15.97 14.06 22.43
CA PHE A 159 15.67 13.29 23.64
C PHE A 159 16.92 12.62 24.20
N LYS A 160 17.68 13.31 25.05
CA LYS A 160 18.89 12.76 25.68
C LYS A 160 18.55 11.64 26.64
N LEU A 161 19.29 10.53 26.61
CA LEU A 161 19.07 9.38 27.49
C LEU A 161 19.35 9.76 28.97
N CYS A 162 18.46 9.36 29.88
CA CYS A 162 18.73 9.42 31.32
C CYS A 162 19.70 8.29 31.70
N GLY A 163 20.25 8.33 32.94
CA GLY A 163 21.19 7.32 33.43
C GLY A 163 20.68 5.89 33.29
N PHE A 164 19.40 5.61 33.60
CA PHE A 164 18.78 4.32 33.43
C PHE A 164 18.78 3.87 31.95
N CYS A 165 18.26 4.70 31.03
CA CYS A 165 18.22 4.35 29.63
C CYS A 165 19.62 4.22 28.99
N ALA A 166 20.60 5.02 29.46
CA ALA A 166 21.98 4.91 29.04
C ALA A 166 22.63 3.60 29.53
N PHE A 167 22.30 3.16 30.73
CA PHE A 167 22.73 1.86 31.25
C PHE A 167 22.14 0.70 30.42
N VAL A 168 20.81 0.69 30.24
CA VAL A 168 20.10 -0.31 29.44
C VAL A 168 20.60 -0.35 27.98
N TYR A 169 20.91 0.82 27.41
CA TYR A 169 21.46 0.93 26.05
C TYR A 169 22.81 0.20 25.89
N LYS A 170 23.61 0.17 26.97
CA LYS A 170 24.94 -0.45 26.99
C LYS A 170 24.94 -1.89 27.50
N ASP A 171 23.86 -2.37 28.09
CA ASP A 171 23.74 -3.71 28.64
C ASP A 171 23.48 -4.75 27.54
N ALA A 172 24.48 -5.56 27.23
CA ALA A 172 24.41 -6.61 26.21
C ALA A 172 23.35 -7.69 26.46
N ASN A 173 22.93 -7.88 27.71
CA ASN A 173 21.89 -8.84 28.10
C ASN A 173 20.47 -8.28 27.97
N ASN A 174 20.31 -6.98 27.67
CA ASN A 174 19.04 -6.34 27.57
C ASN A 174 18.51 -6.32 26.14
N LYS A 175 17.22 -6.60 25.94
CA LYS A 175 16.57 -6.53 24.62
C LYS A 175 16.59 -5.14 23.95
N ARG A 176 17.05 -4.11 24.66
CA ARG A 176 17.24 -2.73 24.17
C ARG A 176 18.71 -2.35 24.00
N PHE A 177 19.61 -3.30 24.04
CA PHE A 177 21.02 -3.08 23.77
C PHE A 177 21.22 -2.40 22.40
N HIS A 178 21.86 -1.22 22.40
CA HIS A 178 22.08 -0.38 21.21
C HIS A 178 20.81 -0.01 20.39
N ILE A 179 19.62 -0.05 20.98
CA ILE A 179 18.37 0.34 20.30
C ILE A 179 18.21 1.85 20.27
N GLN A 180 18.15 2.41 19.07
CA GLN A 180 18.11 3.87 18.87
C GLN A 180 16.82 4.51 19.41
N GLY A 181 15.71 3.76 19.40
CA GLY A 181 14.40 4.17 19.88
C GLY A 181 14.20 4.14 21.40
N ILE A 182 15.22 3.72 22.20
CA ILE A 182 15.09 3.61 23.65
C ILE A 182 14.78 4.95 24.30
N SER A 183 13.78 4.96 25.19
CA SER A 183 13.43 6.06 26.09
C SER A 183 12.46 5.57 27.16
N CYS A 184 12.28 6.35 28.23
CA CYS A 184 11.33 6.06 29.31
C CYS A 184 10.56 7.34 29.72
N LYS A 185 9.61 7.25 30.63
CA LYS A 185 8.82 8.40 31.12
C LYS A 185 9.68 9.61 31.55
N LYS A 186 10.92 9.38 32.04
CA LYS A 186 11.82 10.44 32.51
C LYS A 186 12.52 11.21 31.40
N CYS A 187 12.94 10.53 30.33
CA CYS A 187 13.79 11.11 29.28
C CYS A 187 13.15 11.08 27.89
N GLY A 188 11.96 10.54 27.77
CA GLY A 188 11.33 10.28 26.49
C GLY A 188 10.26 11.30 26.11
N ILE A 189 9.40 10.87 25.24
CA ILE A 189 8.33 11.63 24.63
C ILE A 189 7.19 11.79 25.65
N ALA A 190 6.63 13.00 25.74
CA ALA A 190 5.51 13.34 26.63
C ALA A 190 4.22 13.58 25.84
N LEU A 191 3.10 13.09 26.37
CA LEU A 191 1.76 13.36 25.86
C LEU A 191 1.21 14.67 26.44
N ASN A 192 0.39 15.36 25.62
CA ASN A 192 -0.33 16.57 26.03
C ASN A 192 -1.78 16.49 25.53
N TYR A 193 -2.72 16.75 26.41
CA TYR A 193 -4.15 16.85 26.12
C TYR A 193 -4.79 17.95 26.97
N LYS A 194 -5.29 19.02 26.35
CA LYS A 194 -5.74 20.21 27.10
C LYS A 194 -4.62 20.68 28.04
N ARG A 195 -4.89 20.71 29.36
CA ARG A 195 -3.90 21.03 30.43
C ARG A 195 -3.21 19.79 31.03
N PHE A 196 -3.63 18.59 30.62
CA PHE A 196 -3.16 17.33 31.20
C PHE A 196 -1.96 16.75 30.44
N LYS A 197 -1.14 15.96 31.12
CA LYS A 197 0.05 15.30 30.57
C LYS A 197 0.04 13.78 30.82
N ASN A 198 0.66 13.04 29.95
CA ASN A 198 0.90 11.59 30.04
C ASN A 198 -0.35 10.79 30.45
N ASP A 199 -0.35 10.10 31.60
CA ASP A 199 -1.44 9.22 32.03
C ASP A 199 -2.76 10.00 32.22
N ASP A 200 -2.72 11.20 32.79
CA ASP A 200 -3.89 12.06 32.94
C ASP A 200 -4.42 12.55 31.60
N ALA A 201 -3.51 12.78 30.61
CA ALA A 201 -3.90 13.14 29.27
C ALA A 201 -4.67 12.01 28.59
N LEU A 202 -4.23 10.75 28.75
CA LEU A 202 -4.95 9.59 28.24
C LEU A 202 -6.32 9.41 28.89
N LEU A 203 -6.38 9.53 30.21
CA LEU A 203 -7.62 9.39 30.97
C LEU A 203 -8.68 10.42 30.54
N GLU A 204 -8.28 11.70 30.44
CA GLU A 204 -9.22 12.76 30.03
C GLU A 204 -9.61 12.64 28.56
N CYS A 205 -8.69 12.20 27.70
CA CYS A 205 -8.99 11.90 26.30
C CYS A 205 -10.04 10.77 26.18
N ALA A 206 -9.88 9.67 26.91
CA ALA A 206 -10.84 8.56 26.93
C ALA A 206 -12.23 9.02 27.40
N LYS A 207 -12.30 9.82 28.47
CA LYS A 207 -13.58 10.41 28.96
C LYS A 207 -14.27 11.25 27.88
N ASP A 208 -13.52 12.02 27.11
CA ASP A 208 -14.11 12.85 26.06
C ASP A 208 -14.60 12.01 24.87
N ILE A 209 -13.90 10.93 24.49
CA ILE A 209 -14.38 9.98 23.48
C ILE A 209 -15.71 9.34 23.95
N GLN A 210 -15.79 8.91 25.21
CA GLN A 210 -17.02 8.36 25.82
C GLN A 210 -18.20 9.35 25.79
N LYS A 211 -17.92 10.67 25.86
CA LYS A 211 -18.91 11.76 25.73
C LYS A 211 -19.27 12.09 24.26
N GLY A 212 -18.83 11.31 23.29
CA GLY A 212 -19.11 11.54 21.87
C GLY A 212 -18.29 12.67 21.25
N LYS A 213 -17.10 12.99 21.78
CA LYS A 213 -16.19 13.96 21.18
C LYS A 213 -15.36 13.32 20.06
N ILE A 214 -15.02 14.12 19.05
CA ILE A 214 -14.06 13.77 18.01
C ILE A 214 -12.68 14.25 18.45
N ILE A 215 -11.70 13.36 18.49
CA ILE A 215 -10.34 13.64 18.93
C ILE A 215 -9.36 13.52 17.78
N ALA A 216 -8.49 14.51 17.59
CA ALA A 216 -7.33 14.41 16.74
C ALA A 216 -6.16 13.83 17.54
N LEU A 217 -5.65 12.65 17.18
CA LEU A 217 -4.55 11.98 17.86
C LEU A 217 -3.29 12.04 16.99
N LYS A 218 -2.19 12.60 17.51
CA LYS A 218 -0.87 12.54 16.89
C LYS A 218 -0.32 11.13 17.01
N GLY A 219 -0.26 10.40 15.89
CA GLY A 219 0.17 9.02 15.83
C GLY A 219 1.65 8.86 15.50
N LEU A 220 1.96 7.76 14.80
CA LEU A 220 3.32 7.41 14.37
C LEU A 220 3.74 8.20 13.14
N GLY A 221 2.96 8.18 12.07
CA GLY A 221 3.26 8.80 10.77
C GLY A 221 2.35 9.97 10.40
N GLY A 222 1.49 10.42 11.30
CA GLY A 222 0.56 11.53 11.11
C GLY A 222 -0.51 11.55 12.18
N PHE A 223 -1.49 12.46 12.02
CA PHE A 223 -2.64 12.56 12.91
C PHE A 223 -3.80 11.68 12.43
N ALA A 224 -4.52 11.08 13.36
CA ALA A 224 -5.76 10.35 13.14
C ALA A 224 -6.93 11.04 13.84
N LEU A 225 -8.14 10.93 13.29
CA LEU A 225 -9.39 11.34 13.93
C LEU A 225 -10.05 10.13 14.56
N LEU A 226 -10.42 10.24 15.81
CA LEU A 226 -11.00 9.19 16.65
C LEU A 226 -12.37 9.59 17.17
N CYS A 227 -13.31 8.65 17.21
CA CYS A 227 -14.56 8.78 17.96
C CYS A 227 -15.14 7.41 18.32
N ASP A 228 -16.17 7.35 19.16
CA ASP A 228 -16.86 6.10 19.53
C ASP A 228 -17.49 5.43 18.28
N GLY A 229 -17.10 4.19 18.00
CA GLY A 229 -17.60 3.41 16.88
C GLY A 229 -19.07 2.98 16.99
N ARG A 230 -19.73 3.20 18.13
CA ARG A 230 -21.15 2.92 18.37
C ARG A 230 -22.03 4.16 18.18
N ASN A 231 -21.43 5.37 18.22
CA ASN A 231 -22.17 6.62 18.23
C ASN A 231 -22.48 7.13 16.82
N PHE A 232 -23.70 6.83 16.35
CA PHE A 232 -24.19 7.24 15.05
C PHE A 232 -24.08 8.75 14.79
N GLN A 233 -24.49 9.59 15.75
CA GLN A 233 -24.52 11.06 15.60
C GLN A 233 -23.10 11.62 15.46
N THR A 234 -22.17 11.14 16.27
CA THR A 234 -20.77 11.57 16.20
C THR A 234 -20.11 11.19 14.89
N ILE A 235 -20.39 9.97 14.39
CA ILE A 235 -19.88 9.50 13.10
C ILE A 235 -20.47 10.32 11.95
N GLU A 236 -21.78 10.64 12.01
CA GLU A 236 -22.41 11.47 10.99
C GLU A 236 -21.81 12.89 10.97
N ARG A 237 -21.60 13.48 12.16
CA ARG A 237 -20.89 14.75 12.28
C ARG A 237 -19.48 14.68 11.68
N LEU A 238 -18.73 13.62 11.97
CA LEU A 238 -17.39 13.41 11.40
C LEU A 238 -17.43 13.31 9.86
N ARG A 239 -18.43 12.63 9.30
CA ARG A 239 -18.63 12.53 7.84
C ARG A 239 -18.84 13.90 7.19
N LEU A 240 -19.73 14.70 7.77
CA LEU A 240 -20.03 16.04 7.30
C LEU A 240 -18.80 16.94 7.36
N LEU A 241 -18.15 17.03 8.52
CA LEU A 241 -16.99 17.90 8.74
C LEU A 241 -15.78 17.51 7.87
N LYS A 242 -15.62 16.21 7.60
CA LYS A 242 -14.52 15.68 6.78
C LYS A 242 -14.83 15.67 5.28
N ASN A 243 -16.06 16.03 4.87
CA ASN A 243 -16.56 15.87 3.51
C ASN A 243 -16.34 14.45 2.97
N ARG A 244 -16.81 13.45 3.74
CA ARG A 244 -16.65 12.03 3.44
C ARG A 244 -17.97 11.29 3.62
N PRO A 245 -18.96 11.49 2.69
CA PRO A 245 -20.34 11.03 2.88
C PRO A 245 -20.47 9.50 2.99
N LEU A 246 -19.83 8.74 2.10
CA LEU A 246 -20.06 7.31 1.97
C LEU A 246 -18.83 6.43 2.17
N LYS A 247 -17.63 6.90 1.84
CA LYS A 247 -16.41 6.09 1.96
C LYS A 247 -16.26 5.52 3.37
N PRO A 248 -16.06 4.18 3.54
CA PRO A 248 -15.98 3.54 4.86
C PRO A 248 -14.89 4.12 5.77
N PHE A 249 -15.16 4.14 7.07
CA PHE A 249 -14.15 4.37 8.11
C PHE A 249 -13.58 3.05 8.60
N ALA A 250 -12.31 3.04 8.99
CA ALA A 250 -11.70 1.94 9.71
C ALA A 250 -12.08 2.01 11.20
N LEU A 251 -12.05 0.85 11.85
CA LEU A 251 -12.27 0.67 13.27
C LEU A 251 -11.01 0.10 13.93
N MET A 252 -10.56 0.74 14.99
CA MET A 252 -9.51 0.18 15.83
C MET A 252 -10.13 -0.56 17.01
N PHE A 253 -9.87 -1.85 17.07
CA PHE A 253 -10.32 -2.75 18.13
C PHE A 253 -9.21 -2.93 19.16
N LYS A 254 -9.58 -3.13 20.43
CA LYS A 254 -8.62 -3.32 21.52
C LYS A 254 -7.68 -4.51 21.29
N ASP A 255 -8.23 -5.60 20.78
CA ASP A 255 -7.53 -6.86 20.53
C ASP A 255 -8.28 -7.70 19.48
N LEU A 256 -7.65 -8.83 19.10
CA LEU A 256 -8.21 -9.76 18.13
C LEU A 256 -9.54 -10.39 18.58
N ASN A 257 -9.70 -10.66 19.88
CA ASN A 257 -10.93 -11.27 20.41
C ASN A 257 -12.12 -10.32 20.26
N THR A 258 -11.92 -9.05 20.55
CA THR A 258 -12.91 -8.00 20.33
C THR A 258 -13.24 -7.85 18.84
N ALA A 259 -12.22 -7.84 17.96
CA ALA A 259 -12.44 -7.76 16.51
C ALA A 259 -13.27 -8.93 15.97
N LYS A 260 -13.01 -10.17 16.45
CA LYS A 260 -13.76 -11.38 16.09
C LYS A 260 -15.24 -11.34 16.48
N GLN A 261 -15.66 -10.50 17.42
CA GLN A 261 -17.06 -10.32 17.76
C GLN A 261 -17.83 -9.60 16.65
N HIS A 262 -17.15 -8.75 15.85
CA HIS A 262 -17.75 -7.86 14.86
C HIS A 262 -17.48 -8.24 13.41
N ALA A 263 -16.41 -8.98 13.15
CA ALA A 263 -16.02 -9.41 11.81
C ALA A 263 -15.68 -10.90 11.75
N PHE A 264 -15.90 -11.51 10.59
CA PHE A 264 -15.39 -12.84 10.30
C PHE A 264 -13.89 -12.72 10.00
N LEU A 265 -13.07 -13.47 10.73
CA LEU A 265 -11.62 -13.46 10.59
C LEU A 265 -11.10 -14.90 10.50
N ASN A 266 -10.48 -15.25 9.38
CA ASN A 266 -9.78 -16.50 9.19
C ASN A 266 -8.37 -16.49 9.82
N ALA A 267 -7.63 -17.60 9.75
CA ALA A 267 -6.30 -17.74 10.36
C ALA A 267 -5.28 -16.74 9.77
N LEU A 268 -5.23 -16.55 8.44
CA LEU A 268 -4.32 -15.62 7.77
C LEU A 268 -4.62 -14.16 8.12
N GLU A 269 -5.90 -13.81 8.22
CA GLU A 269 -6.36 -12.49 8.64
C GLU A 269 -5.98 -12.19 10.08
N CYS A 270 -6.13 -13.18 10.97
CA CYS A 270 -5.69 -13.07 12.36
C CYS A 270 -4.16 -12.89 12.47
N GLU A 271 -3.40 -13.65 11.70
CA GLU A 271 -1.94 -13.52 11.62
C GLU A 271 -1.52 -12.13 11.11
N SER A 272 -2.16 -11.65 10.06
CA SER A 272 -1.89 -10.32 9.48
C SER A 272 -2.15 -9.19 10.47
N LEU A 273 -3.27 -9.23 11.20
CA LEU A 273 -3.61 -8.24 12.23
C LEU A 273 -2.61 -8.23 13.39
N ASN A 274 -2.10 -9.40 13.79
CA ASN A 274 -1.09 -9.54 14.86
C ASN A 274 0.35 -9.37 14.36
N SER A 275 0.56 -9.21 13.05
CA SER A 275 1.90 -9.00 12.49
C SER A 275 2.47 -7.64 12.89
N THR A 276 3.78 -7.47 12.77
CA THR A 276 4.44 -6.17 12.99
C THR A 276 4.04 -5.11 11.95
N SER A 277 3.45 -5.50 10.83
CA SER A 277 2.91 -4.57 9.84
C SER A 277 1.57 -3.99 10.27
N THR A 278 0.74 -4.76 10.95
CA THR A 278 -0.59 -4.37 11.49
C THR A 278 -1.39 -3.49 10.50
N PRO A 279 -1.74 -3.98 9.30
CA PRO A 279 -2.45 -3.17 8.31
C PRO A 279 -3.92 -2.95 8.73
N ILE A 280 -4.60 -2.02 8.07
CA ILE A 280 -6.06 -2.01 8.03
C ILE A 280 -6.49 -3.21 7.18
N LEU A 281 -7.13 -4.18 7.79
CA LEU A 281 -7.65 -5.38 7.13
C LEU A 281 -9.11 -5.13 6.70
N LEU A 282 -9.43 -5.35 5.43
CA LEU A 282 -10.82 -5.40 4.96
C LEU A 282 -11.42 -6.76 5.30
N ALA A 283 -12.15 -6.82 6.41
CA ALA A 283 -12.74 -8.06 6.94
C ALA A 283 -14.27 -8.07 6.79
N ARG A 284 -14.84 -9.23 6.43
CA ARG A 284 -16.27 -9.38 6.23
C ARG A 284 -17.04 -9.13 7.54
N LYS A 285 -18.08 -8.30 7.46
CA LYS A 285 -18.93 -7.95 8.59
C LYS A 285 -19.68 -9.15 9.12
N LYS A 286 -19.85 -9.22 10.45
CA LYS A 286 -20.87 -10.05 11.08
C LYS A 286 -22.20 -9.28 11.15
N PRO A 287 -23.34 -9.98 11.06
CA PRO A 287 -24.64 -9.37 11.34
C PRO A 287 -24.74 -8.97 12.83
N ASP A 288 -25.71 -8.14 13.16
CA ASP A 288 -26.16 -7.84 14.52
C ASP A 288 -25.05 -7.36 15.49
N THR A 289 -24.19 -6.48 15.00
CA THR A 289 -23.14 -5.87 15.84
C THR A 289 -23.63 -4.54 16.43
N PRO A 290 -23.20 -4.17 17.68
CA PRO A 290 -23.58 -2.91 18.29
C PRO A 290 -22.86 -1.68 17.68
N LEU A 291 -22.25 -1.84 16.52
CA LEU A 291 -21.57 -0.77 15.80
C LEU A 291 -22.56 0.10 15.04
N ALA A 292 -22.24 1.39 14.92
CA ALA A 292 -23.08 2.31 14.16
C ALA A 292 -23.11 1.93 12.67
N PRO A 293 -24.30 1.82 12.04
CA PRO A 293 -24.45 1.35 10.65
C PRO A 293 -23.77 2.28 9.63
N ASN A 294 -23.60 3.55 9.99
CA ASN A 294 -22.98 4.55 9.13
C ASN A 294 -21.45 4.53 9.11
N ILE A 295 -20.77 3.58 9.78
CA ILE A 295 -19.30 3.38 9.68
C ILE A 295 -18.89 2.95 8.28
N ALA A 296 -19.61 1.96 7.73
CA ALA A 296 -19.28 1.38 6.42
C ALA A 296 -20.59 1.02 5.69
N LYS A 297 -21.40 2.05 5.45
CA LYS A 297 -22.66 1.94 4.72
C LYS A 297 -22.41 1.35 3.33
N ASN A 298 -23.24 0.43 2.91
CA ASN A 298 -23.17 -0.20 1.57
C ASN A 298 -21.88 -1.00 1.28
N SER A 299 -21.05 -1.27 2.28
CA SER A 299 -19.86 -2.13 2.16
C SER A 299 -20.07 -3.45 2.87
N PRO A 300 -19.67 -4.60 2.30
CA PRO A 300 -19.70 -5.89 3.01
C PRO A 300 -18.57 -6.02 4.05
N PHE A 301 -17.64 -5.05 4.10
CA PHE A 301 -16.44 -5.11 4.93
C PHE A 301 -16.38 -4.00 5.96
N TYR A 302 -15.77 -4.30 7.11
CA TYR A 302 -15.14 -3.31 7.99
C TYR A 302 -13.65 -3.22 7.69
N GLY A 303 -13.08 -2.01 7.75
CA GLY A 303 -11.64 -1.84 7.89
C GLY A 303 -11.26 -2.10 9.36
N VAL A 304 -10.67 -3.23 9.66
CA VAL A 304 -10.26 -3.64 11.02
C VAL A 304 -8.78 -3.37 11.21
N ILE A 305 -8.41 -2.69 12.29
CA ILE A 305 -7.02 -2.50 12.69
C ILE A 305 -6.84 -2.74 14.19
N LEU A 306 -5.69 -3.26 14.59
CA LEU A 306 -5.31 -3.40 16.01
C LEU A 306 -4.36 -2.28 16.43
N PRO A 307 -4.16 -2.04 17.75
CA PRO A 307 -3.23 -1.06 18.26
C PRO A 307 -1.79 -1.36 17.81
N TYR A 308 -1.25 -0.51 16.97
CA TYR A 308 0.14 -0.67 16.48
C TYR A 308 1.15 0.23 17.21
N THR A 309 0.70 0.97 18.22
CA THR A 309 1.59 1.72 19.14
C THR A 309 1.16 1.50 20.58
N PRO A 310 2.07 1.62 21.56
CA PRO A 310 1.70 1.61 22.97
C PRO A 310 0.67 2.69 23.32
N LEU A 311 0.71 3.85 22.63
CA LEU A 311 -0.27 4.93 22.79
C LEU A 311 -1.71 4.44 22.50
N HIS A 312 -1.90 3.75 21.37
CA HIS A 312 -3.20 3.20 20.99
C HIS A 312 -3.67 2.14 21.99
N ALA A 313 -2.76 1.25 22.40
CA ALA A 313 -3.07 0.18 23.35
C ALA A 313 -3.53 0.76 24.71
N LEU A 314 -2.78 1.72 25.27
CA LEU A 314 -3.13 2.36 26.53
C LEU A 314 -4.44 3.15 26.47
N LEU A 315 -4.73 3.81 25.34
CA LEU A 315 -6.01 4.51 25.14
C LEU A 315 -7.18 3.50 25.08
N LEU A 316 -7.04 2.41 24.34
CA LEU A 316 -8.08 1.38 24.22
C LEU A 316 -8.23 0.52 25.49
N ASP A 317 -7.22 0.47 26.36
CA ASP A 317 -7.36 -0.14 27.71
C ASP A 317 -8.31 0.64 28.60
N LEU A 318 -8.54 1.94 28.33
CA LEU A 318 -9.48 2.81 29.04
C LEU A 318 -10.89 2.83 28.41
N LEU A 319 -11.09 2.12 27.29
CA LEU A 319 -12.35 2.08 26.54
C LEU A 319 -12.86 0.63 26.45
N ASP A 320 -14.18 0.45 26.51
CA ASP A 320 -14.87 -0.85 26.39
C ASP A 320 -15.49 -1.09 25.00
N PHE A 321 -15.16 -0.22 24.05
CA PHE A 321 -15.70 -0.24 22.68
C PHE A 321 -14.62 0.09 21.64
N PRO A 322 -14.80 -0.36 20.38
CA PRO A 322 -13.91 0.02 19.29
C PRO A 322 -14.13 1.48 18.88
N ILE A 323 -13.06 2.13 18.45
CA ILE A 323 -13.09 3.51 17.99
C ILE A 323 -13.00 3.58 16.47
N VAL A 324 -13.70 4.55 15.86
CA VAL A 324 -13.39 4.98 14.49
C VAL A 324 -11.95 5.46 14.47
N PHE A 325 -11.20 5.04 13.45
CA PHE A 325 -9.81 5.42 13.24
C PHE A 325 -9.61 5.83 11.77
N THR A 326 -9.47 7.12 11.51
CA THR A 326 -9.31 7.65 10.15
C THR A 326 -8.25 8.73 10.10
N SER A 327 -7.56 8.89 8.97
CA SER A 327 -6.56 9.95 8.77
C SER A 327 -7.12 11.34 9.07
N ALA A 328 -6.36 12.19 9.74
CA ALA A 328 -6.73 13.58 9.95
C ALA A 328 -6.36 14.40 8.72
N ASN A 329 -7.32 14.56 7.83
CA ASN A 329 -7.26 15.37 6.62
C ASN A 329 -8.67 15.74 6.17
N PHE A 330 -8.83 16.78 5.41
CA PHE A 330 -10.01 16.95 4.56
C PHE A 330 -9.95 15.92 3.42
N SER A 331 -11.10 15.52 2.88
CA SER A 331 -11.13 14.44 1.88
C SER A 331 -10.14 14.69 0.74
N SER A 332 -9.39 13.68 0.34
CA SER A 332 -8.36 13.68 -0.71
C SER A 332 -7.06 14.45 -0.40
N LEU A 333 -6.98 15.25 0.64
CA LEU A 333 -5.73 15.88 1.08
C LEU A 333 -4.77 14.86 1.75
N PRO A 334 -3.47 15.16 1.84
CA PRO A 334 -2.55 14.31 2.58
C PRO A 334 -2.85 14.35 4.09
N LEU A 335 -2.42 13.31 4.77
CA LEU A 335 -2.50 13.18 6.22
C LEU A 335 -1.73 14.32 6.93
N ALA A 336 -2.36 15.04 7.87
CA ALA A 336 -1.67 16.04 8.70
C ALA A 336 -0.55 15.39 9.51
N SER A 337 0.64 16.00 9.52
CA SER A 337 1.85 15.47 10.17
C SER A 337 2.48 16.41 11.19
N ASP A 338 2.12 17.67 11.19
CA ASP A 338 2.61 18.69 12.15
C ASP A 338 1.48 19.49 12.81
N GLU A 339 1.85 20.35 13.74
CA GLU A 339 0.90 21.13 14.54
C GLU A 339 0.17 22.19 13.71
N ALA A 340 0.83 22.79 12.71
CA ALA A 340 0.22 23.82 11.87
C ALA A 340 -0.85 23.20 10.94
N GLU A 341 -0.54 22.05 10.35
CA GLU A 341 -1.46 21.32 9.49
C GLU A 341 -2.70 20.85 10.26
N ILE A 342 -2.54 20.32 11.48
CA ILE A 342 -3.70 19.87 12.27
C ILE A 342 -4.51 21.04 12.81
N ASP A 343 -3.89 22.17 13.14
CA ASP A 343 -4.61 23.35 13.62
C ASP A 343 -5.46 23.98 12.52
N ALA A 344 -5.03 23.92 11.26
CA ALA A 344 -5.83 24.30 10.10
C ALA A 344 -7.10 23.44 9.92
N LEU A 345 -7.11 22.22 10.50
CA LEU A 345 -8.26 21.30 10.49
C LEU A 345 -9.07 21.32 11.79
N SER A 346 -8.87 22.32 12.66
CA SER A 346 -9.51 22.40 13.98
C SER A 346 -11.04 22.40 13.95
N PHE A 347 -11.65 22.72 12.82
CA PHE A 347 -13.09 22.64 12.64
C PHE A 347 -13.64 21.19 12.54
N ILE A 348 -12.77 20.16 12.36
CA ILE A 348 -13.18 18.75 12.21
C ILE A 348 -13.25 18.02 13.55
N PHE A 349 -12.53 18.47 14.58
CA PHE A 349 -12.40 17.77 15.85
C PHE A 349 -12.65 18.71 17.05
N ASP A 350 -12.97 18.14 18.21
CA ASP A 350 -13.22 18.90 19.43
C ASP A 350 -11.92 19.21 20.21
N PHE A 351 -11.01 18.23 20.29
CA PHE A 351 -9.74 18.36 21.01
C PHE A 351 -8.63 17.55 20.33
N LYS A 352 -7.36 17.87 20.65
CA LYS A 352 -6.20 17.13 20.14
C LYS A 352 -5.37 16.50 21.25
N LEU A 353 -5.01 15.23 21.11
CA LEU A 353 -4.01 14.51 21.91
C LEU A 353 -2.71 14.51 21.12
N THR A 354 -1.70 15.20 21.62
CA THR A 354 -0.42 15.42 20.93
C THR A 354 0.78 14.93 21.73
N HIS A 355 1.93 14.93 21.11
CA HIS A 355 3.22 14.64 21.74
C HIS A 355 4.35 15.47 21.11
N ASN A 356 5.46 15.62 21.84
CA ASN A 356 6.58 16.49 21.48
C ASN A 356 7.61 15.85 20.52
N ARG A 357 7.37 14.64 19.98
CA ARG A 357 8.22 14.05 18.93
C ARG A 357 7.78 14.56 17.56
N ALA A 358 8.72 14.98 16.71
CA ALA A 358 8.44 15.31 15.32
C ALA A 358 8.11 14.06 14.48
N ILE A 359 7.28 14.21 13.48
CA ILE A 359 7.07 13.26 12.40
C ILE A 359 7.88 13.79 11.21
N ILE A 360 8.88 13.05 10.77
CA ILE A 360 9.76 13.49 9.67
C ILE A 360 9.14 13.13 8.31
N HIS A 361 8.64 11.90 8.21
CA HIS A 361 7.94 11.46 7.02
C HIS A 361 6.52 11.07 7.40
N ARG A 362 5.54 11.75 6.78
CA ARG A 362 4.15 11.32 6.89
C ARG A 362 3.96 10.00 6.14
N ILE A 363 3.15 9.14 6.70
CA ILE A 363 2.84 7.84 6.10
C ILE A 363 1.45 7.38 6.55
N ASP A 364 0.60 7.08 5.57
CA ASP A 364 -0.73 6.50 5.81
C ASP A 364 -0.64 5.07 6.36
N ASP A 365 -1.76 4.51 6.81
CA ASP A 365 -1.84 3.09 7.14
C ASP A 365 -2.00 2.24 5.87
N SER A 366 -1.29 1.12 5.81
CA SER A 366 -1.48 0.12 4.76
C SER A 366 -2.86 -0.50 4.85
N ILE A 367 -3.40 -0.92 3.69
CA ILE A 367 -4.64 -1.67 3.60
C ILE A 367 -4.34 -3.02 2.97
N ALA A 368 -4.92 -4.08 3.54
CA ALA A 368 -4.80 -5.44 3.03
C ALA A 368 -6.17 -6.14 3.03
N GLN A 369 -6.30 -7.18 2.21
CA GLN A 369 -7.46 -8.04 2.14
C GLN A 369 -7.02 -9.49 1.89
N CYS A 370 -7.73 -10.45 2.48
CA CYS A 370 -7.53 -11.85 2.17
C CYS A 370 -8.33 -12.20 0.91
N ILE A 371 -7.65 -12.58 -0.15
CA ILE A 371 -8.24 -13.00 -1.43
C ILE A 371 -7.55 -14.27 -1.87
N ASP A 372 -8.33 -15.30 -2.18
CA ASP A 372 -7.84 -16.60 -2.66
C ASP A 372 -6.75 -17.18 -1.74
N ASN A 373 -7.08 -17.28 -0.45
CA ASN A 373 -6.19 -17.77 0.62
C ASN A 373 -4.81 -17.11 0.68
N ALA A 374 -4.70 -15.84 0.28
CA ALA A 374 -3.49 -15.06 0.42
C ALA A 374 -3.81 -13.63 0.88
N MET A 375 -2.97 -13.09 1.77
CA MET A 375 -3.03 -11.68 2.13
C MET A 375 -2.47 -10.83 0.99
N ARG A 376 -3.27 -9.87 0.51
CA ARG A 376 -2.93 -9.01 -0.63
C ARG A 376 -2.97 -7.55 -0.21
N PRO A 377 -1.94 -6.77 -0.52
CA PRO A 377 -1.95 -5.34 -0.27
C PRO A 377 -2.92 -4.63 -1.22
N MET A 378 -3.71 -3.70 -0.67
CA MET A 378 -4.57 -2.78 -1.42
C MET A 378 -4.00 -1.36 -1.41
N ARG A 379 -3.16 -1.04 -0.42
CA ARG A 379 -2.37 0.19 -0.31
C ARG A 379 -1.05 -0.10 0.39
N LEU A 380 0.06 0.35 -0.21
CA LEU A 380 1.41 0.24 0.35
C LEU A 380 1.77 1.52 1.12
N ALA A 381 1.75 1.43 2.44
CA ALA A 381 2.09 2.52 3.33
C ALA A 381 2.77 1.98 4.61
N ARG A 382 2.42 2.42 5.80
CA ARG A 382 3.02 1.97 7.07
C ARG A 382 3.05 0.44 7.18
N GLY A 383 4.19 -0.11 7.53
CA GLY A 383 4.43 -1.55 7.70
C GLY A 383 4.73 -2.30 6.39
N PHE A 384 4.28 -1.79 5.23
CA PHE A 384 4.54 -2.40 3.92
C PHE A 384 5.57 -1.62 3.10
N ALA A 385 5.62 -0.30 3.22
CA ALA A 385 6.52 0.58 2.48
C ALA A 385 7.59 1.22 3.40
N PRO A 386 8.75 1.63 2.81
CA PRO A 386 9.18 1.40 1.43
C PRO A 386 9.37 -0.09 1.12
N LEU A 387 9.08 -0.51 -0.12
CA LEU A 387 9.20 -1.91 -0.54
C LEU A 387 10.41 -2.06 -1.47
N TYR A 388 11.24 -3.07 -1.19
CA TYR A 388 12.40 -3.41 -2.03
C TYR A 388 12.16 -4.78 -2.65
N LEU A 389 12.37 -4.88 -3.95
CA LEU A 389 12.19 -6.09 -4.75
C LEU A 389 13.49 -6.42 -5.46
N THR A 390 13.90 -7.69 -5.44
CA THR A 390 15.05 -8.18 -6.20
C THR A 390 14.57 -8.67 -7.54
N LEU A 391 15.09 -8.10 -8.63
CA LEU A 391 14.73 -8.43 -9.99
C LEU A 391 15.57 -9.59 -10.55
N PRO A 392 15.07 -10.33 -11.54
CA PRO A 392 15.88 -11.25 -12.33
C PRO A 392 17.07 -10.52 -12.96
N LYS A 393 18.27 -11.09 -12.85
CA LYS A 393 19.49 -10.52 -13.45
C LYS A 393 19.50 -10.70 -14.96
N ARG A 394 19.96 -9.66 -15.69
CA ARG A 394 20.30 -9.74 -17.11
C ARG A 394 21.81 -9.95 -17.29
N SER A 395 22.19 -10.69 -18.32
CA SER A 395 23.58 -11.04 -18.60
C SER A 395 24.46 -9.89 -19.18
N ASN A 396 23.84 -8.77 -19.65
CA ASN A 396 24.54 -7.70 -20.39
C ASN A 396 24.14 -6.29 -19.86
N ASP A 397 24.26 -6.02 -18.57
CA ASP A 397 23.81 -4.73 -18.03
C ASP A 397 24.91 -3.66 -17.98
N SER A 398 24.74 -2.62 -18.81
CA SER A 398 25.27 -1.29 -18.48
C SER A 398 24.61 -0.82 -17.18
N GLN A 399 25.39 -0.26 -16.24
CA GLN A 399 24.85 0.26 -14.96
C GLN A 399 23.84 1.38 -15.22
N LYS A 400 22.54 1.04 -15.18
CA LYS A 400 21.43 1.97 -15.37
C LYS A 400 20.78 2.27 -14.04
N LYS A 401 20.47 3.53 -13.80
CA LYS A 401 19.64 4.01 -12.70
C LYS A 401 18.34 4.55 -13.28
N ILE A 402 17.25 3.87 -13.05
CA ILE A 402 15.93 4.18 -13.61
C ILE A 402 15.06 4.79 -12.53
N LEU A 403 14.51 5.98 -12.78
CA LEU A 403 13.43 6.57 -11.99
C LEU A 403 12.14 6.47 -12.77
N ALA A 404 11.14 5.76 -12.23
CA ALA A 404 9.79 5.71 -12.76
C ALA A 404 8.83 6.47 -11.86
N LEU A 405 8.08 7.42 -12.43
CA LEU A 405 7.28 8.39 -11.69
C LEU A 405 5.84 7.95 -11.42
N GLY A 406 5.38 6.83 -12.03
CA GLY A 406 4.05 6.29 -11.81
C GLY A 406 2.94 7.01 -12.58
N ALA A 407 1.71 6.91 -12.06
CA ALA A 407 0.50 7.52 -12.60
C ALA A 407 0.06 8.73 -11.78
N GLU A 408 -1.13 9.29 -12.10
CA GLU A 408 -1.75 10.41 -11.37
C GLU A 408 -2.38 9.95 -10.06
N GLN A 409 -3.12 8.83 -10.12
CA GLN A 409 -3.78 8.25 -8.95
C GLN A 409 -2.84 7.32 -8.19
N LYS A 410 -3.11 7.14 -6.88
CA LYS A 410 -2.30 6.27 -6.01
C LYS A 410 -0.80 6.57 -6.05
N GLY A 411 -0.42 7.86 -6.08
CA GLY A 411 0.96 8.33 -6.26
C GLY A 411 2.03 7.50 -5.57
N HIS A 412 2.85 6.85 -6.38
CA HIS A 412 4.07 6.13 -6.02
C HIS A 412 5.12 6.41 -7.09
N PHE A 413 6.39 6.30 -6.73
CA PHE A 413 7.50 6.22 -7.68
C PHE A 413 8.35 4.99 -7.41
N SER A 414 9.15 4.58 -8.37
CA SER A 414 10.13 3.53 -8.16
C SER A 414 11.54 3.97 -8.58
N LEU A 415 12.53 3.48 -7.85
CA LEU A 415 13.96 3.59 -8.18
C LEU A 415 14.48 2.21 -8.49
N LEU A 416 15.05 1.99 -9.67
CA LEU A 416 15.67 0.73 -10.05
C LEU A 416 17.16 0.96 -10.36
N ASP A 417 18.00 0.21 -9.69
CA ASP A 417 19.44 0.16 -9.95
C ASP A 417 19.80 -1.20 -10.57
N SER A 418 20.10 -1.20 -11.88
CA SER A 418 20.43 -2.43 -12.59
C SER A 418 21.71 -3.10 -12.07
N GLY A 419 22.67 -2.33 -11.56
CA GLY A 419 23.91 -2.86 -10.98
C GLY A 419 23.68 -3.68 -9.71
N THR A 420 22.62 -3.38 -8.96
CA THR A 420 22.22 -4.14 -7.75
C THR A 420 21.06 -5.08 -8.02
N SER A 421 20.34 -4.93 -9.13
CA SER A 421 19.07 -5.58 -9.47
C SER A 421 17.98 -5.34 -8.42
N ILE A 422 18.02 -4.19 -7.72
CA ILE A 422 17.03 -3.81 -6.72
C ILE A 422 16.11 -2.73 -7.27
N LEU A 423 14.81 -2.97 -7.14
CA LEU A 423 13.75 -1.99 -7.34
C LEU A 423 13.18 -1.58 -5.98
N LEU A 424 13.23 -0.29 -5.69
CA LEU A 424 12.54 0.32 -4.56
C LEU A 424 11.21 0.89 -5.05
N LEU A 425 10.11 0.53 -4.38
CA LEU A 425 8.81 1.17 -4.54
C LEU A 425 8.54 2.06 -3.31
N SER A 426 8.23 3.34 -3.56
CA SER A 426 8.01 4.36 -2.52
C SER A 426 6.79 4.07 -1.65
N PRO A 427 6.64 4.72 -0.48
CA PRO A 427 5.35 4.82 0.18
C PRO A 427 4.29 5.52 -0.67
N PHE A 428 3.02 5.26 -0.38
CA PHE A 428 1.87 5.94 -0.96
C PHE A 428 1.89 7.45 -0.65
N CYS A 429 1.70 8.29 -1.67
CA CYS A 429 1.74 9.75 -1.57
C CYS A 429 0.39 10.43 -1.89
N GLY A 430 -0.68 9.67 -2.11
CA GLY A 430 -2.00 10.21 -2.42
C GLY A 430 -2.29 10.34 -3.91
N ASP A 431 -3.36 11.06 -4.25
CA ASP A 431 -3.76 11.41 -5.61
C ASP A 431 -3.06 12.71 -6.02
N LEU A 432 -2.23 12.67 -7.04
CA LEU A 432 -1.35 13.78 -7.44
C LEU A 432 -2.06 14.91 -8.20
N SER A 433 -3.34 14.74 -8.54
CA SER A 433 -4.18 15.84 -9.01
C SER A 433 -4.41 16.92 -7.93
N VAL A 434 -4.09 16.61 -6.68
CA VAL A 434 -4.17 17.50 -5.51
C VAL A 434 -2.79 18.07 -5.22
N LEU A 435 -2.66 19.39 -5.19
CA LEU A 435 -1.37 20.11 -5.06
C LEU A 435 -0.57 19.71 -3.80
N GLU A 436 -1.25 19.50 -2.68
CA GLU A 436 -0.62 19.10 -1.42
C GLU A 436 -0.04 17.69 -1.50
N ASN A 437 -0.70 16.77 -2.24
CA ASN A 437 -0.18 15.43 -2.48
C ASN A 437 1.02 15.46 -3.47
N GLU A 438 0.97 16.33 -4.49
CA GLU A 438 2.11 16.58 -5.38
C GLU A 438 3.33 17.08 -4.59
N LYS A 439 3.13 18.02 -3.67
CA LYS A 439 4.19 18.53 -2.79
C LYS A 439 4.76 17.40 -1.93
N HIS A 440 3.90 16.59 -1.30
CA HIS A 440 4.32 15.44 -0.50
C HIS A 440 5.09 14.40 -1.34
N PHE A 441 4.64 14.13 -2.57
CA PHE A 441 5.35 13.24 -3.50
C PHE A 441 6.75 13.78 -3.82
N LYS A 442 6.89 15.07 -4.14
CA LYS A 442 8.19 15.72 -4.41
C LYS A 442 9.13 15.66 -3.20
N GLU A 443 8.62 15.93 -2.01
CA GLU A 443 9.40 15.84 -0.76
C GLU A 443 9.91 14.42 -0.52
N THR A 444 9.02 13.43 -0.68
CA THR A 444 9.36 12.01 -0.54
C THR A 444 10.37 11.58 -1.60
N LEU A 445 10.17 11.93 -2.86
CA LEU A 445 11.10 11.64 -3.94
C LEU A 445 12.49 12.24 -3.68
N ASN A 446 12.55 13.51 -3.31
CA ASN A 446 13.80 14.20 -3.00
C ASN A 446 14.54 13.55 -1.82
N PHE A 447 13.83 13.10 -0.79
CA PHE A 447 14.42 12.35 0.33
C PHE A 447 15.13 11.09 -0.17
N PHE A 448 14.49 10.28 -1.01
CA PHE A 448 15.08 9.03 -1.51
C PHE A 448 16.23 9.30 -2.49
N LEU A 449 16.07 10.26 -3.42
CA LEU A 449 17.14 10.63 -4.35
C LEU A 449 18.39 11.11 -3.60
N LYS A 450 18.20 11.97 -2.60
CA LYS A 450 19.31 12.50 -1.76
C LYS A 450 19.92 11.40 -0.91
N THR A 451 19.12 10.56 -0.27
CA THR A 451 19.58 9.48 0.61
C THR A 451 20.50 8.51 -0.13
N TYR A 452 20.15 8.15 -1.37
CA TYR A 452 20.91 7.18 -2.17
C TYR A 452 21.92 7.83 -3.15
N ASP A 453 22.07 9.15 -3.15
CA ASP A 453 22.79 9.88 -4.24
C ASP A 453 22.39 9.32 -5.62
N PHE A 454 21.05 9.15 -5.79
CA PHE A 454 20.50 8.49 -6.95
C PHE A 454 20.31 9.48 -8.08
N LYS A 455 21.22 9.44 -9.04
CA LYS A 455 21.16 10.25 -10.27
C LYS A 455 20.59 9.36 -11.37
N PRO A 456 19.33 9.54 -11.77
CA PRO A 456 18.72 8.71 -12.79
C PRO A 456 19.42 8.91 -14.15
N THR A 457 19.69 7.80 -14.83
CA THR A 457 20.20 7.80 -16.21
C THR A 457 19.07 7.62 -17.21
N ILE A 458 17.89 7.16 -16.75
CA ILE A 458 16.65 6.99 -17.50
C ILE A 458 15.50 7.39 -16.63
N LEU A 459 14.56 8.14 -17.20
CA LEU A 459 13.24 8.38 -16.63
C LEU A 459 12.19 7.54 -17.33
N ALA A 460 11.18 7.10 -16.56
CA ALA A 460 9.98 6.49 -17.11
C ALA A 460 8.74 7.16 -16.52
N CYS A 461 7.74 7.44 -17.34
CA CYS A 461 6.47 8.02 -16.93
C CYS A 461 5.32 7.46 -17.79
N ASP A 462 4.09 7.84 -17.45
CA ASP A 462 2.92 7.48 -18.24
C ASP A 462 2.89 8.24 -19.57
N LYS A 463 2.20 7.68 -20.58
CA LYS A 463 1.94 8.35 -21.85
C LYS A 463 0.88 9.45 -21.75
N HIS A 464 0.14 9.53 -20.66
CA HIS A 464 -0.90 10.54 -20.44
C HIS A 464 -0.27 11.91 -20.23
N LYS A 465 -0.39 12.80 -21.21
CA LYS A 465 0.29 14.12 -21.25
C LYS A 465 -0.07 15.05 -20.10
N ASN A 466 -1.30 14.93 -19.56
CA ASN A 466 -1.79 15.82 -18.52
C ASN A 466 -1.49 15.36 -17.10
N TYR A 467 -0.97 14.14 -16.91
CA TYR A 467 -0.59 13.67 -15.58
C TYR A 467 0.51 14.54 -14.98
N THR A 468 0.37 14.84 -13.70
CA THR A 468 1.36 15.58 -12.92
C THR A 468 2.73 14.92 -12.99
N THR A 469 2.78 13.58 -12.93
CA THR A 469 4.02 12.79 -13.06
C THR A 469 4.67 12.92 -14.43
N THR A 470 3.87 13.00 -15.51
CA THR A 470 4.38 13.19 -16.88
C THR A 470 4.93 14.59 -17.07
N LYS A 471 4.23 15.62 -16.54
CA LYS A 471 4.73 17.00 -16.55
C LYS A 471 6.02 17.13 -15.75
N MET A 472 6.06 16.54 -14.56
CA MET A 472 7.26 16.51 -13.70
C MET A 472 8.45 15.81 -14.37
N ALA A 473 8.21 14.78 -15.20
CA ALA A 473 9.28 14.12 -15.95
C ALA A 473 10.00 15.08 -16.91
N CYS A 474 9.32 16.09 -17.44
CA CYS A 474 9.92 17.08 -18.34
C CYS A 474 10.90 18.04 -17.63
N ASP A 475 10.83 18.15 -16.30
CA ASP A 475 11.72 19.00 -15.50
C ASP A 475 13.13 18.37 -15.33
N PHE A 476 13.27 17.08 -15.64
CA PHE A 476 14.56 16.40 -15.57
C PHE A 476 15.26 16.41 -16.94
N ASN A 477 16.51 16.81 -16.94
CA ASN A 477 17.37 16.72 -18.13
C ASN A 477 17.96 15.30 -18.29
N THR A 478 17.08 14.32 -18.49
CA THR A 478 17.41 12.88 -18.52
C THR A 478 16.61 12.19 -19.61
N PRO A 479 17.16 11.23 -20.36
CA PRO A 479 16.42 10.46 -21.36
C PRO A 479 15.13 9.89 -20.82
N LEU A 480 13.99 10.15 -21.52
CA LEU A 480 12.63 9.85 -21.07
C LEU A 480 12.01 8.72 -21.89
N LEU A 481 11.44 7.73 -21.21
CA LEU A 481 10.59 6.69 -21.75
C LEU A 481 9.14 6.92 -21.31
N GLN A 482 8.24 7.11 -22.24
CA GLN A 482 6.80 7.12 -21.98
C GLN A 482 6.21 5.73 -22.18
N VAL A 483 5.61 5.16 -21.13
CA VAL A 483 5.07 3.81 -21.09
C VAL A 483 3.54 3.86 -21.16
N GLN A 484 2.96 2.99 -21.97
CA GLN A 484 1.50 2.83 -22.03
C GLN A 484 1.01 2.23 -20.69
N HIS A 485 -0.04 2.81 -20.12
CA HIS A 485 -0.54 2.52 -18.77
C HIS A 485 -0.77 1.02 -18.54
N HIS A 486 -1.51 0.36 -19.42
CA HIS A 486 -1.84 -1.07 -19.26
C HIS A 486 -0.67 -2.00 -19.58
N HIS A 487 0.33 -1.56 -20.38
CA HIS A 487 1.60 -2.28 -20.48
C HIS A 487 2.35 -2.28 -19.14
N ALA A 488 2.30 -1.15 -18.40
CA ALA A 488 2.90 -1.10 -17.08
C ALA A 488 2.19 -2.04 -16.09
N HIS A 489 0.84 -2.08 -16.09
CA HIS A 489 0.09 -3.06 -15.30
C HIS A 489 0.44 -4.50 -15.65
N PHE A 490 0.54 -4.82 -16.95
CA PHE A 490 0.91 -6.16 -17.40
C PHE A 490 2.31 -6.56 -16.91
N LEU A 491 3.32 -5.72 -17.12
CA LEU A 491 4.69 -6.01 -16.68
C LEU A 491 4.80 -6.15 -15.16
N ALA A 492 4.09 -5.32 -14.40
CA ALA A 492 4.04 -5.42 -12.95
C ALA A 492 3.42 -6.76 -12.51
N SER A 493 2.36 -7.22 -13.17
CA SER A 493 1.73 -8.51 -12.85
C SER A 493 2.62 -9.71 -13.20
N VAL A 494 3.37 -9.64 -14.29
CA VAL A 494 4.37 -10.65 -14.67
C VAL A 494 5.48 -10.73 -13.63
N LEU A 495 6.00 -9.57 -13.16
CA LEU A 495 6.99 -9.58 -12.09
C LEU A 495 6.44 -10.19 -10.80
N ASP A 496 5.23 -9.80 -10.39
CA ASP A 496 4.62 -10.32 -9.16
C ASP A 496 4.42 -11.85 -9.23
N ALA A 497 4.03 -12.39 -10.39
CA ALA A 497 3.94 -13.83 -10.61
C ALA A 497 5.31 -14.53 -10.47
N LEU A 498 6.37 -13.97 -11.06
CA LEU A 498 7.73 -14.50 -10.95
C LEU A 498 8.31 -14.38 -9.52
N LEU A 499 7.91 -13.38 -8.75
CA LEU A 499 8.27 -13.29 -7.33
C LEU A 499 7.55 -14.35 -6.49
N GLN A 500 6.35 -14.78 -6.88
CA GLN A 500 5.61 -15.87 -6.23
C GLN A 500 6.12 -17.25 -6.64
N ASP A 501 6.49 -17.43 -7.91
CA ASP A 501 7.08 -18.66 -8.44
C ASP A 501 8.21 -18.34 -9.44
N PRO A 502 9.48 -18.36 -9.00
CA PRO A 502 10.63 -18.04 -9.85
C PRO A 502 10.92 -19.06 -10.96
N HIS A 503 10.21 -20.20 -10.99
CA HIS A 503 10.40 -21.25 -11.98
C HIS A 503 9.46 -21.16 -13.19
N LEU A 504 8.65 -20.10 -13.27
CA LEU A 504 7.77 -19.86 -14.41
C LEU A 504 8.58 -19.57 -15.67
N ASN A 505 8.37 -20.39 -16.70
CA ASN A 505 9.01 -20.26 -18.01
C ASN A 505 8.00 -20.14 -19.16
N ASN A 506 6.71 -20.25 -18.86
CA ASN A 506 5.64 -20.15 -19.85
C ASN A 506 5.34 -18.68 -20.17
N PRO A 507 4.86 -18.37 -21.39
CA PRO A 507 4.38 -17.04 -21.70
C PRO A 507 3.18 -16.67 -20.84
N PHE A 508 2.92 -15.39 -20.70
CA PHE A 508 1.83 -14.87 -19.87
C PHE A 508 0.65 -14.39 -20.72
N ILE A 509 -0.55 -14.57 -20.17
CA ILE A 509 -1.75 -13.89 -20.64
C ILE A 509 -2.24 -13.00 -19.50
N GLY A 510 -2.30 -11.70 -19.75
CA GLY A 510 -2.68 -10.68 -18.77
C GLY A 510 -4.09 -10.17 -19.03
N ILE A 511 -4.93 -10.29 -18.03
CA ILE A 511 -6.24 -9.62 -17.96
C ILE A 511 -6.01 -8.29 -17.25
N ILE A 512 -6.02 -7.18 -17.98
CA ILE A 512 -5.71 -5.86 -17.48
C ILE A 512 -7.00 -5.03 -17.48
N TRP A 513 -7.67 -5.01 -16.32
CA TRP A 513 -8.96 -4.37 -16.13
C TRP A 513 -8.90 -3.24 -15.11
N ASP A 514 -9.08 -2.04 -15.58
CA ASP A 514 -8.89 -0.84 -14.78
C ASP A 514 -10.02 0.20 -14.94
N GLY A 515 -10.00 1.21 -14.09
CA GLY A 515 -10.92 2.34 -14.13
C GLY A 515 -10.62 3.33 -15.25
N SER A 516 -9.34 3.59 -15.54
CA SER A 516 -8.94 4.51 -16.60
C SER A 516 -7.44 4.50 -16.88
N GLY A 517 -7.03 4.14 -18.07
CA GLY A 517 -5.69 4.39 -18.60
C GLY A 517 -5.82 5.14 -19.91
N ALA A 518 -5.30 6.36 -20.03
CA ALA A 518 -5.48 7.16 -21.24
C ALA A 518 -4.28 7.03 -22.19
N TYR A 519 -4.58 6.90 -23.47
CA TYR A 519 -3.58 6.95 -24.53
C TYR A 519 -4.19 7.55 -25.81
N GLY A 520 -3.52 8.55 -26.36
CA GLY A 520 -4.09 9.36 -27.46
C GLY A 520 -5.31 10.12 -26.97
N ASN A 521 -6.42 9.99 -27.70
CA ASN A 521 -7.70 10.63 -27.39
C ASN A 521 -8.72 9.65 -26.79
N LYS A 522 -8.28 8.49 -26.28
CA LYS A 522 -9.15 7.45 -25.74
C LYS A 522 -8.76 7.09 -24.33
N ILE A 523 -9.72 6.58 -23.57
CA ILE A 523 -9.54 6.02 -22.23
C ILE A 523 -9.73 4.51 -22.34
N TYR A 524 -8.70 3.77 -21.98
CA TYR A 524 -8.67 2.31 -21.96
C TYR A 524 -8.94 1.79 -20.54
N GLY A 525 -9.39 0.54 -20.40
CA GLY A 525 -9.65 -0.05 -19.11
C GLY A 525 -10.10 -1.52 -19.12
N ALA A 526 -10.14 -2.16 -20.29
CA ALA A 526 -10.50 -3.58 -20.39
C ALA A 526 -9.79 -4.25 -21.58
N GLU A 527 -8.51 -4.53 -21.40
CA GLU A 527 -7.67 -5.19 -22.40
C GLU A 527 -7.15 -6.54 -21.92
N CYS A 528 -6.83 -7.38 -22.91
CA CYS A 528 -6.13 -8.64 -22.71
C CYS A 528 -4.84 -8.63 -23.52
N PHE A 529 -3.72 -8.94 -22.87
CA PHE A 529 -2.39 -8.98 -23.51
C PHE A 529 -1.80 -10.37 -23.41
N VAL A 530 -0.95 -10.72 -24.38
CA VAL A 530 -0.03 -11.86 -24.28
C VAL A 530 1.41 -11.37 -24.39
N GLY A 531 2.33 -12.06 -23.73
CA GLY A 531 3.76 -11.71 -23.83
C GLY A 531 4.55 -11.97 -22.58
N ASP A 532 5.65 -11.19 -22.46
CA ASP A 532 6.62 -11.23 -21.37
C ASP A 532 7.24 -9.83 -21.18
N PHE A 533 8.45 -9.74 -20.58
CA PHE A 533 9.15 -8.47 -20.40
C PHE A 533 9.66 -7.83 -21.70
N GLU A 534 9.83 -8.61 -22.78
CA GLU A 534 10.44 -8.13 -24.03
C GLU A 534 9.37 -7.84 -25.09
N ARG A 535 8.29 -8.56 -25.09
CA ARG A 535 7.21 -8.44 -26.07
C ARG A 535 5.85 -8.42 -25.39
N ILE A 536 5.04 -7.43 -25.74
CA ILE A 536 3.65 -7.27 -25.27
C ILE A 536 2.77 -7.09 -26.50
N GLU A 537 1.74 -7.91 -26.62
CA GLU A 537 0.79 -7.87 -27.73
C GLU A 537 -0.64 -7.83 -27.15
N GLU A 538 -1.42 -6.83 -27.56
CA GLU A 538 -2.84 -6.75 -27.24
C GLU A 538 -3.60 -7.70 -28.15
N ILE A 539 -4.36 -8.61 -27.56
CA ILE A 539 -5.10 -9.64 -28.31
C ILE A 539 -6.61 -9.39 -28.38
N VAL A 540 -7.19 -8.82 -27.30
CA VAL A 540 -8.63 -8.53 -27.22
C VAL A 540 -8.84 -7.32 -26.33
N ARG A 541 -9.85 -6.49 -26.65
CA ARG A 541 -10.37 -5.41 -25.83
C ARG A 541 -11.90 -5.45 -25.78
N PHE A 542 -12.51 -4.69 -24.87
CA PHE A 542 -13.95 -4.49 -24.87
C PHE A 542 -14.34 -3.45 -25.92
N GLU A 543 -15.61 -3.50 -26.37
CA GLU A 543 -16.17 -2.49 -27.26
C GLU A 543 -16.15 -1.11 -26.59
N GLU A 544 -15.90 -0.09 -27.41
CA GLU A 544 -15.84 1.30 -26.94
C GLU A 544 -17.26 1.91 -26.86
N PHE A 545 -17.45 2.85 -25.94
CA PHE A 545 -18.61 3.74 -25.81
C PHE A 545 -18.16 5.13 -25.42
N LEU A 546 -19.04 6.12 -25.46
CA LEU A 546 -18.67 7.51 -25.24
C LEU A 546 -18.85 7.95 -23.78
N LEU A 547 -17.90 8.68 -23.24
CA LEU A 547 -18.07 9.48 -22.03
C LEU A 547 -18.68 10.82 -22.43
N LEU A 548 -20.00 10.95 -22.37
CA LEU A 548 -20.71 12.17 -22.73
C LEU A 548 -20.39 13.32 -21.75
N GLY A 549 -19.64 14.33 -22.22
CA GLY A 549 -19.10 15.40 -21.39
C GLY A 549 -17.79 15.04 -20.65
N GLY A 550 -17.05 14.02 -21.14
CA GLY A 550 -15.72 13.64 -20.65
C GLY A 550 -15.73 13.14 -19.22
N GLU A 551 -14.80 13.63 -18.38
CA GLU A 551 -14.63 13.17 -16.99
C GLU A 551 -15.87 13.33 -16.10
N LYS A 552 -16.80 14.26 -16.43
CA LYS A 552 -18.05 14.37 -15.68
C LYS A 552 -18.91 13.11 -15.77
N ALA A 553 -18.84 12.35 -16.87
CA ALA A 553 -19.56 11.09 -17.01
C ALA A 553 -19.11 10.04 -15.98
N ILE A 554 -17.86 10.10 -15.50
CA ILE A 554 -17.35 9.21 -14.45
C ILE A 554 -18.02 9.50 -13.10
N LYS A 555 -18.30 10.78 -12.81
CA LYS A 555 -18.99 11.20 -11.57
C LYS A 555 -20.51 11.09 -11.65
N GLU A 556 -21.06 11.20 -12.86
CA GLU A 556 -22.50 11.17 -13.12
C GLU A 556 -22.88 9.94 -13.99
N PRO A 557 -22.99 8.73 -13.44
CA PRO A 557 -23.26 7.50 -14.18
C PRO A 557 -24.53 7.52 -15.04
N LYS A 558 -25.49 8.40 -14.74
CA LYS A 558 -26.66 8.63 -15.59
C LYS A 558 -26.29 8.88 -17.07
N ARG A 559 -25.15 9.55 -17.32
CA ARG A 559 -24.65 9.85 -18.66
C ARG A 559 -24.13 8.59 -19.37
N LEU A 560 -23.53 7.66 -18.62
CA LEU A 560 -23.05 6.38 -19.14
C LEU A 560 -24.24 5.48 -19.51
N VAL A 561 -25.26 5.43 -18.66
CA VAL A 561 -26.46 4.65 -18.91
C VAL A 561 -27.23 5.19 -20.12
N LEU A 562 -27.32 6.54 -20.28
CA LEU A 562 -27.90 7.17 -21.45
C LEU A 562 -27.15 6.77 -22.72
N GLU A 563 -25.81 6.88 -22.73
CA GLU A 563 -24.96 6.49 -23.86
C GLU A 563 -25.19 5.03 -24.30
N ILE A 564 -25.18 4.11 -23.35
CA ILE A 564 -25.39 2.68 -23.65
C ILE A 564 -26.80 2.42 -24.14
N ALA A 565 -27.80 3.10 -23.60
CA ALA A 565 -29.19 2.98 -24.05
C ALA A 565 -29.38 3.46 -25.48
N LEU A 566 -28.77 4.57 -25.86
CA LEU A 566 -28.78 5.10 -27.23
C LEU A 566 -28.01 4.18 -28.18
N LYS A 567 -26.77 3.83 -27.85
CA LYS A 567 -25.88 3.01 -28.68
C LYS A 567 -26.46 1.64 -29.03
N HIS A 568 -27.09 0.96 -28.06
CA HIS A 568 -27.63 -0.38 -28.24
C HIS A 568 -29.14 -0.42 -28.45
N GLN A 569 -29.81 0.75 -28.53
CA GLN A 569 -31.26 0.90 -28.73
C GLN A 569 -32.07 0.15 -27.66
N LEU A 570 -31.77 0.43 -26.37
CA LEU A 570 -32.37 -0.19 -25.19
C LEU A 570 -33.51 0.69 -24.68
N ASN A 571 -34.72 0.44 -25.11
CA ASN A 571 -35.87 1.33 -24.87
C ASN A 571 -36.25 1.44 -23.39
N LYS A 572 -36.30 0.33 -22.66
CA LYS A 572 -36.65 0.35 -21.23
C LYS A 572 -35.60 1.07 -20.39
N LEU A 573 -34.32 0.85 -20.73
CA LEU A 573 -33.21 1.53 -20.03
C LEU A 573 -33.21 3.02 -20.35
N LEU A 574 -33.53 3.39 -21.59
CA LEU A 574 -33.69 4.80 -22.02
C LEU A 574 -34.81 5.47 -21.25
N GLU A 575 -36.02 4.89 -21.22
CA GLU A 575 -37.17 5.42 -20.45
C GLU A 575 -36.84 5.59 -18.96
N ARG A 576 -36.04 4.65 -18.38
CA ARG A 576 -35.63 4.73 -16.99
C ARG A 576 -34.65 5.87 -16.72
N VAL A 577 -33.63 6.03 -17.57
CA VAL A 577 -32.57 7.01 -17.35
C VAL A 577 -33.00 8.43 -17.70
N GLN A 578 -33.88 8.63 -18.68
CA GLN A 578 -34.41 9.95 -19.10
C GLN A 578 -35.02 10.74 -17.94
N LYS A 579 -35.63 10.06 -16.96
CA LYS A 579 -36.25 10.68 -15.76
C LYS A 579 -35.22 11.44 -14.89
N HIS A 580 -33.94 11.18 -15.07
CA HIS A 580 -32.84 11.84 -14.33
C HIS A 580 -32.27 13.07 -15.04
N PHE A 581 -32.83 13.44 -16.22
CA PHE A 581 -32.44 14.62 -17.02
C PHE A 581 -33.60 15.59 -17.18
N LYS A 582 -33.27 16.86 -17.38
CA LYS A 582 -34.20 17.85 -17.94
C LYS A 582 -34.29 17.64 -19.46
N GLU A 583 -35.35 18.08 -20.07
CA GLU A 583 -35.55 17.93 -21.52
C GLU A 583 -34.42 18.57 -22.34
N ASP A 584 -34.02 19.78 -21.99
CA ASP A 584 -32.91 20.50 -22.62
C ASP A 584 -31.54 19.80 -22.45
N GLU A 585 -31.29 19.24 -21.27
CA GLU A 585 -30.08 18.44 -21.03
C GLU A 585 -30.10 17.18 -21.89
N LEU A 586 -31.24 16.51 -22.00
CA LEU A 586 -31.36 15.26 -22.75
C LEU A 586 -31.07 15.48 -24.25
N GLU A 587 -31.64 16.51 -24.82
CA GLU A 587 -31.38 16.90 -26.21
C GLU A 587 -29.90 17.17 -26.47
N ILE A 588 -29.24 17.89 -25.57
CA ILE A 588 -27.80 18.15 -25.67
C ILE A 588 -27.00 16.84 -25.66
N PHE A 589 -27.28 15.93 -24.73
CA PHE A 589 -26.55 14.64 -24.66
C PHE A 589 -26.85 13.72 -25.85
N GLN A 590 -28.04 13.74 -26.40
CA GLN A 590 -28.37 13.04 -27.65
C GLN A 590 -27.55 13.59 -28.82
N GLN A 591 -27.46 14.92 -28.95
CA GLN A 591 -26.63 15.55 -29.98
C GLN A 591 -25.13 15.24 -29.78
N MET A 592 -24.66 15.17 -28.53
CA MET A 592 -23.28 14.73 -28.23
C MET A 592 -23.03 13.30 -28.71
N HIS A 593 -23.97 12.39 -28.45
CA HIS A 593 -23.91 10.99 -28.90
C HIS A 593 -23.90 10.92 -30.44
N ASP A 594 -24.89 11.54 -31.12
CA ASP A 594 -25.08 11.44 -32.56
C ASP A 594 -23.91 12.03 -33.38
N ARG A 595 -23.27 13.09 -32.85
CA ARG A 595 -22.15 13.80 -33.50
C ARG A 595 -20.78 13.47 -32.93
N GLU A 596 -20.69 12.65 -31.90
CA GLU A 596 -19.47 12.29 -31.17
C GLU A 596 -18.64 13.48 -30.68
N ILE A 597 -19.34 14.61 -30.35
CA ILE A 597 -18.70 15.86 -29.92
C ILE A 597 -18.65 15.96 -28.39
N GLN A 598 -17.61 16.64 -27.86
CA GLN A 598 -17.37 16.81 -26.42
C GLN A 598 -17.46 15.51 -25.62
N SER A 599 -17.04 14.42 -26.24
CA SER A 599 -17.04 13.07 -25.67
C SER A 599 -15.67 12.43 -25.84
N VAL A 600 -15.39 11.44 -25.03
CA VAL A 600 -14.15 10.65 -25.08
C VAL A 600 -14.53 9.19 -25.16
N ALA A 601 -13.99 8.45 -26.15
CA ALA A 601 -14.23 7.03 -26.27
C ALA A 601 -13.53 6.25 -25.15
N THR A 602 -14.21 5.26 -24.58
CA THR A 602 -13.68 4.41 -23.51
C THR A 602 -14.18 2.97 -23.68
N ASN A 603 -13.35 2.01 -23.25
CA ASN A 603 -13.73 0.62 -23.03
C ASN A 603 -13.58 0.20 -21.57
N SER A 604 -13.58 1.18 -20.63
CA SER A 604 -13.31 0.96 -19.22
C SER A 604 -14.32 0.04 -18.55
N ILE A 605 -13.80 -1.03 -17.92
CA ILE A 605 -14.60 -1.94 -17.12
C ILE A 605 -15.16 -1.28 -15.86
N GLY A 606 -14.44 -0.31 -15.29
CA GLY A 606 -14.93 0.48 -14.16
C GLY A 606 -16.24 1.19 -14.47
N ARG A 607 -16.39 1.68 -15.71
CA ARG A 607 -17.64 2.32 -16.18
C ARG A 607 -18.77 1.31 -16.33
N LEU A 608 -18.47 0.06 -16.66
CA LEU A 608 -19.50 -1.00 -16.69
C LEU A 608 -20.08 -1.26 -15.28
N PHE A 609 -19.23 -1.24 -14.23
CA PHE A 609 -19.72 -1.27 -12.85
C PHE A 609 -20.64 -0.08 -12.53
N ASP A 610 -20.26 1.12 -12.99
CA ASP A 610 -21.06 2.34 -12.76
C ASP A 610 -22.43 2.26 -13.45
N ILE A 611 -22.47 1.75 -14.69
CA ILE A 611 -23.71 1.54 -15.46
C ILE A 611 -24.65 0.58 -14.70
N VAL A 612 -24.13 -0.57 -14.27
CA VAL A 612 -24.96 -1.57 -13.59
C VAL A 612 -25.44 -1.08 -12.23
N ALA A 613 -24.57 -0.43 -11.43
CA ALA A 613 -24.92 0.11 -10.12
C ALA A 613 -25.98 1.21 -10.22
N PHE A 614 -25.85 2.14 -11.15
CA PHE A 614 -26.82 3.20 -11.37
C PHE A 614 -28.16 2.64 -11.84
N SER A 615 -28.14 1.70 -12.78
CA SER A 615 -29.36 1.07 -13.30
C SER A 615 -30.16 0.28 -12.24
N LEU A 616 -29.50 -0.12 -11.14
CA LEU A 616 -30.11 -0.76 -9.97
C LEU A 616 -30.48 0.24 -8.84
N ASP A 617 -30.38 1.55 -9.10
CA ASP A 617 -30.62 2.64 -8.13
C ASP A 617 -29.71 2.55 -6.87
N LEU A 618 -28.51 1.95 -7.00
CA LEU A 618 -27.58 1.79 -5.89
C LEU A 618 -26.66 3.00 -5.72
N THR A 619 -26.39 3.72 -6.81
CA THR A 619 -25.55 4.92 -6.85
C THR A 619 -26.23 6.03 -7.61
N GLY A 620 -25.97 7.27 -7.18
CA GLY A 620 -26.34 8.48 -7.95
C GLY A 620 -25.06 9.12 -8.50
N THR A 621 -24.63 10.24 -7.91
CA THR A 621 -23.30 10.83 -8.17
C THR A 621 -22.24 10.07 -7.38
N ILE A 622 -21.18 9.61 -8.04
CA ILE A 622 -20.10 8.86 -7.42
C ILE A 622 -19.30 9.76 -6.48
N SER A 623 -19.19 9.37 -5.23
CA SER A 623 -18.55 10.15 -4.16
C SER A 623 -17.10 9.73 -3.86
N PHE A 624 -16.71 8.50 -4.25
CA PHE A 624 -15.35 7.99 -4.11
C PHE A 624 -15.07 6.88 -5.14
N GLU A 625 -13.80 6.65 -5.42
CA GLU A 625 -13.34 5.61 -6.35
C GLU A 625 -13.79 4.21 -5.92
N ALA A 626 -14.23 3.40 -6.88
CA ALA A 626 -14.75 2.03 -6.69
C ALA A 626 -16.04 1.92 -5.86
N GLU A 627 -16.79 3.01 -5.66
CA GLU A 627 -18.09 2.99 -4.96
C GLU A 627 -19.05 1.99 -5.59
N SER A 628 -19.22 2.03 -6.91
CA SER A 628 -20.09 1.11 -7.66
C SER A 628 -19.67 -0.36 -7.49
N GLY A 629 -18.38 -0.64 -7.52
CA GLY A 629 -17.85 -1.99 -7.30
C GLY A 629 -18.19 -2.52 -5.89
N GLN A 630 -18.07 -1.67 -4.89
CA GLN A 630 -18.32 -2.03 -3.49
C GLN A 630 -19.81 -2.29 -3.20
N VAL A 631 -20.71 -1.45 -3.73
CA VAL A 631 -22.15 -1.63 -3.52
C VAL A 631 -22.67 -2.86 -4.27
N LEU A 632 -22.19 -3.10 -5.50
CA LEU A 632 -22.54 -4.30 -6.26
C LEU A 632 -22.02 -5.58 -5.61
N GLU A 633 -20.80 -5.57 -5.09
CA GLU A 633 -20.24 -6.70 -4.35
C GLU A 633 -21.07 -7.02 -3.11
N ASN A 634 -21.44 -5.99 -2.32
CA ASN A 634 -22.28 -6.16 -1.14
C ASN A 634 -23.64 -6.80 -1.49
N LEU A 635 -24.21 -6.41 -2.62
CA LEU A 635 -25.49 -6.94 -3.08
C LEU A 635 -25.35 -8.36 -3.63
N ALA A 636 -24.36 -8.61 -4.48
CA ALA A 636 -24.13 -9.92 -5.11
C ALA A 636 -23.80 -11.03 -4.10
N LEU A 637 -23.20 -10.67 -2.96
CA LEU A 637 -22.91 -11.62 -1.87
C LEU A 637 -24.17 -12.17 -1.18
N GLN A 638 -25.34 -11.60 -1.45
CA GLN A 638 -26.63 -12.03 -0.89
C GLN A 638 -27.37 -13.01 -1.82
N SER A 639 -26.78 -13.38 -2.97
CA SER A 639 -27.39 -14.25 -3.97
C SER A 639 -26.48 -15.42 -4.36
N ASP A 640 -27.11 -16.60 -4.53
CA ASP A 640 -26.46 -17.81 -5.06
C ASP A 640 -26.71 -18.00 -6.57
N GLU A 641 -27.13 -16.95 -7.29
CA GLU A 641 -27.38 -17.00 -8.74
C GLU A 641 -26.14 -17.47 -9.49
N ILE A 642 -26.32 -18.41 -10.45
CA ILE A 642 -25.25 -19.02 -11.26
C ILE A 642 -25.28 -18.57 -12.72
N ALA A 643 -26.40 -18.03 -13.19
CA ALA A 643 -26.53 -17.57 -14.57
C ALA A 643 -25.63 -16.34 -14.84
N PHE A 644 -25.33 -16.10 -16.10
CA PHE A 644 -24.59 -14.96 -16.59
C PHE A 644 -25.27 -14.33 -17.80
N TYR A 645 -24.88 -13.11 -18.16
CA TYR A 645 -25.37 -12.41 -19.34
C TYR A 645 -24.57 -12.84 -20.56
N PRO A 646 -25.24 -13.05 -21.73
CA PRO A 646 -24.57 -13.47 -22.95
C PRO A 646 -23.70 -12.35 -23.51
N PHE A 647 -22.59 -12.73 -24.16
CA PHE A 647 -21.67 -11.82 -24.86
C PHE A 647 -21.09 -12.51 -26.09
N LYS A 648 -20.45 -11.75 -26.96
CA LYS A 648 -19.75 -12.30 -28.15
C LYS A 648 -18.35 -11.71 -28.24
N ILE A 649 -17.41 -12.49 -28.76
CA ILE A 649 -16.07 -12.00 -29.13
C ILE A 649 -15.98 -12.04 -30.66
N LYS A 650 -15.79 -10.86 -31.27
CA LYS A 650 -15.67 -10.72 -32.73
C LYS A 650 -14.52 -9.76 -33.05
N ASN A 651 -13.65 -10.14 -33.99
CA ASN A 651 -12.54 -9.28 -34.45
C ASN A 651 -11.71 -8.71 -33.29
N SER A 652 -11.35 -9.54 -32.32
CA SER A 652 -10.60 -9.12 -31.11
C SER A 652 -11.33 -8.09 -30.23
N VAL A 653 -12.67 -8.03 -30.28
CA VAL A 653 -13.51 -7.16 -29.48
C VAL A 653 -14.57 -7.97 -28.73
N VAL A 654 -14.68 -7.77 -27.41
CA VAL A 654 -15.78 -8.25 -26.58
C VAL A 654 -16.98 -7.35 -26.80
N CYS A 655 -18.01 -7.84 -27.49
CA CYS A 655 -19.26 -7.12 -27.77
C CYS A 655 -20.27 -7.39 -26.66
N LEU A 656 -20.83 -6.33 -26.07
CA LEU A 656 -21.74 -6.37 -24.92
C LEU A 656 -23.21 -6.12 -25.28
N LYS A 657 -23.55 -6.01 -26.57
CA LYS A 657 -24.95 -5.75 -26.98
C LYS A 657 -25.92 -6.74 -26.40
N GLU A 658 -25.65 -8.03 -26.52
CA GLU A 658 -26.50 -9.10 -25.98
C GLU A 658 -26.52 -9.09 -24.45
N PHE A 659 -25.41 -8.71 -23.81
CA PHE A 659 -25.35 -8.51 -22.36
C PHE A 659 -26.36 -7.44 -21.94
N TYR A 660 -26.31 -6.25 -22.54
CA TYR A 660 -27.19 -5.15 -22.16
C TYR A 660 -28.67 -5.45 -22.47
N GLN A 661 -28.96 -6.14 -23.58
CA GLN A 661 -30.32 -6.56 -23.92
C GLN A 661 -30.91 -7.56 -22.89
N ALA A 662 -30.11 -8.49 -22.42
CA ALA A 662 -30.52 -9.42 -21.38
C ALA A 662 -30.61 -8.76 -19.99
N PHE A 663 -29.65 -7.88 -19.67
CA PHE A 663 -29.66 -7.06 -18.45
C PHE A 663 -30.92 -6.18 -18.37
N GLU A 664 -31.29 -5.47 -19.45
CA GLU A 664 -32.48 -4.63 -19.52
C GLU A 664 -33.77 -5.43 -19.27
N LYS A 665 -33.85 -6.69 -19.75
CA LYS A 665 -35.00 -7.55 -19.53
C LYS A 665 -35.16 -7.96 -18.05
N ASP A 666 -34.05 -8.11 -17.36
CA ASP A 666 -34.06 -8.48 -15.94
C ASP A 666 -34.41 -7.31 -15.00
N LEU A 667 -34.17 -6.06 -15.45
CA LEU A 667 -34.48 -4.86 -14.65
C LEU A 667 -35.98 -4.78 -14.33
N GLY A 668 -36.29 -4.77 -13.02
CA GLY A 668 -37.67 -4.76 -12.52
C GLY A 668 -38.39 -6.10 -12.60
N VAL A 669 -37.71 -7.18 -13.03
CA VAL A 669 -38.22 -8.56 -13.08
C VAL A 669 -37.51 -9.46 -12.07
N LEU A 670 -36.16 -9.39 -12.03
CA LEU A 670 -35.37 -10.12 -11.03
C LEU A 670 -35.02 -9.21 -9.86
N GLU A 671 -34.80 -9.83 -8.69
CA GLU A 671 -34.29 -9.14 -7.52
C GLU A 671 -32.88 -8.56 -7.81
N PRO A 672 -32.57 -7.35 -7.33
CA PRO A 672 -31.30 -6.69 -7.59
C PRO A 672 -30.06 -7.51 -7.22
N GLU A 673 -30.14 -8.34 -6.16
CA GLU A 673 -29.07 -9.24 -5.72
C GLU A 673 -28.72 -10.28 -6.78
N ARG A 674 -29.73 -10.80 -7.47
CA ARG A 674 -29.55 -11.77 -8.54
C ARG A 674 -28.94 -11.12 -9.77
N ILE A 675 -29.38 -9.91 -10.12
CA ILE A 675 -28.83 -9.12 -11.23
C ILE A 675 -27.35 -8.81 -10.97
N ALA A 676 -27.02 -8.34 -9.78
CA ALA A 676 -25.63 -8.07 -9.39
C ALA A 676 -24.78 -9.34 -9.44
N LYS A 677 -25.29 -10.48 -9.00
CA LYS A 677 -24.57 -11.76 -9.07
C LYS A 677 -24.35 -12.23 -10.50
N LYS A 678 -25.38 -12.14 -11.37
CA LYS A 678 -25.25 -12.42 -12.82
C LYS A 678 -24.20 -11.55 -13.46
N PHE A 679 -24.09 -10.28 -13.08
CA PHE A 679 -23.06 -9.37 -13.55
C PHE A 679 -21.64 -9.89 -13.24
N PHE A 680 -21.36 -10.25 -11.98
CA PHE A 680 -20.05 -10.83 -11.61
C PHE A 680 -19.77 -12.15 -12.32
N ASN A 681 -20.77 -13.02 -12.43
CA ASN A 681 -20.67 -14.29 -13.17
C ASN A 681 -20.29 -14.02 -14.65
N SER A 682 -20.89 -12.99 -15.27
CA SER A 682 -20.58 -12.60 -16.64
C SER A 682 -19.14 -12.19 -16.82
N LEU A 683 -18.59 -11.40 -15.89
CA LEU A 683 -17.17 -10.99 -15.91
C LEU A 683 -16.24 -12.21 -15.85
N VAL A 684 -16.55 -13.19 -14.99
CA VAL A 684 -15.77 -14.44 -14.89
C VAL A 684 -15.84 -15.27 -16.18
N GLU A 685 -17.03 -15.37 -16.80
CA GLU A 685 -17.19 -16.11 -18.07
C GLU A 685 -16.51 -15.38 -19.25
N ILE A 686 -16.52 -14.04 -19.28
CA ILE A 686 -15.75 -13.28 -20.28
C ILE A 686 -14.25 -13.59 -20.14
N ILE A 687 -13.68 -13.50 -18.93
CA ILE A 687 -12.26 -13.86 -18.70
C ILE A 687 -12.00 -15.30 -19.11
N THR A 688 -12.89 -16.22 -18.76
CA THR A 688 -12.78 -17.63 -19.15
C THR A 688 -12.69 -17.78 -20.66
N ALA A 689 -13.57 -17.12 -21.42
CA ALA A 689 -13.57 -17.17 -22.89
C ALA A 689 -12.28 -16.58 -23.49
N LEU A 690 -11.73 -15.51 -22.88
CA LEU A 690 -10.48 -14.88 -23.33
C LEU A 690 -9.27 -15.80 -23.18
N ILE A 691 -9.19 -16.59 -22.10
CA ILE A 691 -8.01 -17.41 -21.80
C ILE A 691 -8.05 -18.83 -22.41
N VAL A 692 -9.23 -19.33 -22.80
CA VAL A 692 -9.39 -20.68 -23.34
C VAL A 692 -8.49 -20.97 -24.56
N PRO A 693 -8.29 -20.04 -25.52
CA PRO A 693 -7.39 -20.27 -26.66
C PRO A 693 -5.90 -20.38 -26.26
N PHE A 694 -5.52 -19.89 -25.08
CA PHE A 694 -4.13 -19.75 -24.63
C PHE A 694 -3.79 -20.75 -23.52
N LYS A 695 -3.93 -22.06 -23.79
CA LYS A 695 -3.85 -23.13 -22.78
C LYS A 695 -2.53 -23.17 -22.01
N GLU A 696 -1.41 -22.88 -22.67
CA GLU A 696 -0.07 -22.96 -22.09
C GLU A 696 0.37 -21.68 -21.37
N HIS A 697 -0.41 -20.59 -21.47
CA HIS A 697 -0.05 -19.32 -20.86
C HIS A 697 -0.43 -19.29 -19.38
N VAL A 698 0.43 -18.68 -18.58
CA VAL A 698 0.16 -18.34 -17.17
C VAL A 698 -0.78 -17.12 -17.14
N VAL A 699 -1.88 -17.24 -16.41
CA VAL A 699 -2.85 -16.14 -16.30
C VAL A 699 -2.41 -15.16 -15.22
N VAL A 700 -2.29 -13.88 -15.56
CA VAL A 700 -2.03 -12.80 -14.59
C VAL A 700 -3.12 -11.73 -14.69
N CYS A 701 -3.48 -11.13 -13.55
CA CYS A 701 -4.55 -10.16 -13.45
C CYS A 701 -4.06 -8.89 -12.77
N SER A 702 -4.30 -7.71 -13.39
CA SER A 702 -3.93 -6.40 -12.85
C SER A 702 -4.94 -5.31 -13.23
N GLY A 703 -4.86 -4.16 -12.59
CA GLY A 703 -5.81 -3.06 -12.67
C GLY A 703 -6.71 -2.99 -11.43
N GLY A 704 -7.31 -1.82 -11.21
CA GLY A 704 -8.11 -1.53 -9.99
C GLY A 704 -9.29 -2.46 -9.77
N VAL A 705 -9.83 -3.07 -10.81
CA VAL A 705 -10.97 -4.01 -10.74
C VAL A 705 -10.61 -5.28 -9.96
N PHE A 706 -9.35 -5.72 -10.00
CA PHE A 706 -8.88 -6.88 -9.24
C PHE A 706 -8.59 -6.59 -7.75
N CYS A 707 -8.96 -5.41 -7.26
CA CYS A 707 -9.16 -5.15 -5.83
C CYS A 707 -10.51 -5.69 -5.31
N ASN A 708 -11.43 -6.14 -6.18
CA ASN A 708 -12.72 -6.70 -5.80
C ASN A 708 -12.58 -8.16 -5.37
N GLN A 709 -12.91 -8.47 -4.10
CA GLN A 709 -12.74 -9.81 -3.54
C GLN A 709 -13.64 -10.83 -4.23
N LEU A 710 -14.93 -10.52 -4.42
CA LEU A 710 -15.90 -11.45 -4.99
C LEU A 710 -15.50 -11.89 -6.41
N LEU A 711 -15.09 -10.92 -7.25
CA LEU A 711 -14.62 -11.22 -8.61
C LEU A 711 -13.40 -12.14 -8.58
N CYS A 712 -12.40 -11.81 -7.77
CA CYS A 712 -11.17 -12.61 -7.68
C CYS A 712 -11.42 -14.01 -7.14
N GLU A 713 -12.25 -14.17 -6.10
CA GLU A 713 -12.61 -15.49 -5.52
C GLU A 713 -13.36 -16.37 -6.53
N GLN A 714 -14.34 -15.81 -7.24
CA GLN A 714 -15.06 -16.54 -8.29
C GLN A 714 -14.14 -16.92 -9.45
N LEU A 715 -13.30 -15.99 -9.90
CA LEU A 715 -12.33 -16.25 -10.96
C LEU A 715 -11.33 -17.33 -10.53
N ALA A 716 -10.77 -17.25 -9.34
CA ALA A 716 -9.85 -18.27 -8.81
C ALA A 716 -10.50 -19.65 -8.77
N LYS A 717 -11.77 -19.75 -8.31
CA LYS A 717 -12.53 -21.01 -8.33
C LYS A 717 -12.67 -21.55 -9.77
N ARG A 718 -12.99 -20.69 -10.73
CA ARG A 718 -13.15 -21.04 -12.15
C ARG A 718 -11.83 -21.52 -12.75
N LEU A 719 -10.73 -20.79 -12.53
CA LEU A 719 -9.39 -21.13 -13.04
C LEU A 719 -8.87 -22.46 -12.48
N ARG A 720 -9.08 -22.74 -11.19
CA ARG A 720 -8.77 -24.04 -10.56
C ARG A 720 -9.57 -25.17 -11.23
N GLY A 721 -10.86 -24.96 -11.48
CA GLY A 721 -11.70 -25.93 -12.20
C GLY A 721 -11.21 -26.24 -13.61
N LEU A 722 -10.62 -25.25 -14.28
CA LEU A 722 -9.98 -25.37 -15.59
C LEU A 722 -8.53 -25.88 -15.54
N LYS A 723 -7.99 -26.13 -14.34
CA LYS A 723 -6.58 -26.51 -14.09
C LYS A 723 -5.59 -25.51 -14.70
N ARG A 724 -5.92 -24.19 -14.66
CA ARG A 724 -5.07 -23.11 -15.18
C ARG A 724 -4.13 -22.63 -14.09
N GLN A 725 -2.87 -22.39 -14.44
CA GLN A 725 -1.94 -21.67 -13.59
C GLN A 725 -2.26 -20.17 -13.67
N TYR A 726 -2.40 -19.53 -12.50
CA TYR A 726 -2.78 -18.12 -12.41
C TYR A 726 -2.16 -17.44 -11.18
N PHE A 727 -1.98 -16.13 -11.28
CA PHE A 727 -1.47 -15.29 -10.19
C PHE A 727 -2.24 -13.98 -10.13
N PHE A 728 -2.63 -13.62 -8.90
CA PHE A 728 -3.01 -12.27 -8.53
C PHE A 728 -1.85 -11.61 -7.81
N HIS A 729 -1.81 -10.28 -7.77
CA HIS A 729 -0.79 -9.54 -7.04
C HIS A 729 -0.73 -9.93 -5.56
N LYS A 730 0.48 -10.10 -5.03
CA LYS A 730 0.75 -10.48 -3.64
C LYS A 730 1.74 -9.55 -2.96
N HIS A 731 2.71 -9.00 -3.69
CA HIS A 731 3.77 -8.17 -3.11
C HIS A 731 3.42 -6.68 -3.11
N PHE A 732 2.63 -6.24 -4.08
CA PHE A 732 2.15 -4.86 -4.20
C PHE A 732 0.72 -4.85 -4.79
N PRO A 733 -0.03 -3.71 -4.67
CA PRO A 733 -1.41 -3.65 -5.13
C PRO A 733 -1.56 -3.85 -6.64
N PRO A 734 -2.69 -4.40 -7.13
CA PRO A 734 -2.97 -4.51 -8.57
C PRO A 734 -3.36 -3.18 -9.23
N ASN A 735 -3.72 -2.15 -8.44
CA ASN A 735 -4.12 -0.82 -8.92
C ASN A 735 -2.91 0.04 -9.34
N ASP A 736 -3.12 1.33 -9.62
CA ASP A 736 -2.07 2.28 -10.09
C ASP A 736 -0.81 2.35 -9.23
N SER A 737 -0.85 1.86 -8.00
CA SER A 737 0.36 1.70 -7.17
C SER A 737 1.42 0.82 -7.82
N SER A 738 1.04 -0.07 -8.74
CA SER A 738 1.94 -0.95 -9.49
C SER A 738 2.56 -0.31 -10.74
N ILE A 739 2.01 0.80 -11.22
CA ILE A 739 2.45 1.47 -12.46
C ILE A 739 3.94 1.80 -12.47
N PRO A 740 4.54 2.42 -11.42
CA PRO A 740 5.96 2.72 -11.45
C PRO A 740 6.84 1.47 -11.50
N VAL A 741 6.35 0.31 -11.02
CA VAL A 741 7.05 -0.97 -11.16
C VAL A 741 7.11 -1.37 -12.62
N GLY A 742 5.96 -1.41 -13.31
CA GLY A 742 5.90 -1.76 -14.74
C GLY A 742 6.65 -0.78 -15.65
N GLN A 743 6.60 0.51 -15.34
CA GLN A 743 7.37 1.54 -16.05
C GLN A 743 8.88 1.32 -15.92
N ALA A 744 9.36 1.00 -14.72
CA ALA A 744 10.77 0.70 -14.48
C ALA A 744 11.21 -0.57 -15.21
N LEU A 745 10.35 -1.61 -15.24
CA LEU A 745 10.61 -2.85 -15.97
C LEU A 745 10.67 -2.63 -17.48
N MET A 746 9.77 -1.82 -18.05
CA MET A 746 9.82 -1.46 -19.46
C MET A 746 11.17 -0.81 -19.83
N ALA A 747 11.63 0.14 -19.01
CA ALA A 747 12.91 0.79 -19.22
C ALA A 747 14.13 -0.14 -19.00
N TYR A 748 13.99 -1.12 -18.09
CA TYR A 748 15.01 -2.09 -17.78
C TYR A 748 15.18 -3.11 -18.90
N PHE A 749 14.08 -3.71 -19.39
CA PHE A 749 14.11 -4.77 -20.39
C PHE A 749 14.15 -4.24 -21.84
N ASN A 750 13.64 -3.04 -22.14
CA ASN A 750 13.52 -2.50 -23.50
C ASN A 750 14.29 -1.17 -23.70
N PRO A 751 15.63 -1.15 -23.56
CA PRO A 751 16.40 0.08 -23.57
C PRO A 751 16.47 0.78 -24.95
N THR A 752 16.12 0.10 -26.03
CA THR A 752 16.16 0.63 -27.41
C THR A 752 15.01 1.60 -27.74
N ILE A 753 13.95 1.61 -26.91
CA ILE A 753 12.77 2.47 -27.12
C ILE A 753 12.98 3.89 -26.55
N ILE A 754 14.09 4.15 -25.87
CA ILE A 754 14.34 5.41 -25.18
C ILE A 754 14.69 6.50 -26.18
N LYS A 755 13.85 7.52 -26.29
CA LYS A 755 14.17 8.74 -27.06
C LYS A 755 15.16 9.58 -26.27
N LYS A 756 16.26 10.00 -26.92
CA LYS A 756 17.09 11.10 -26.41
C LYS A 756 16.21 12.35 -26.48
N GLY A 757 15.96 12.96 -25.34
CA GLY A 757 15.23 14.21 -25.20
C GLY A 757 15.93 15.39 -25.86
#